data_08fec5f3f19a954ae2b31c398afabf99
#
_entry.id   08fec5f3f19a954ae2b31c398afabf99
#
_cell.length_a   1.000
_cell.length_b   1.000
_cell.length_c   1.000
_cell.angle_alpha   90.00
_cell.angle_beta   90.00
_cell.angle_gamma   90.00
#
_symmetry.space_group_name_H-M   'P 1'
#
loop_
_entity.id
_entity.type
_entity.pdbx_description
1 polymer ?
#
loop_
_entity_poly.entity_id
_entity_poly.type
_entity_poly.pdbx_seq_one_letter_code
_entity_poly.pdbx_strand_id
1 'polypeptide(L)'
;MNETERIIYLRQQLHEHNHNYYVLNQPTITDQEFDMLMHELQDLESRHPEMADPNSPSQRVGSDLNQNFTQVAHKYPMLSLANTYNEQDVAEWYDSVKRGLQGEDFEVCCEMKYDGLSISLTYVDGKLVRGVTRGDGVHGDDVTANVKTIRCIPLVLKEGSGYPQEFEIRGEILMPWKVFERLNAEREAAEEPLFANPRNAASGTLKSQNSKLVASRQLDSYLYYLLGDTLPTDGHYENLQTAAQWGFKISQGMKKAKTLQEIYDYISYWDTERKNLPVATDGIVLKVNSIRQQQALGYTAKSPRWAIAYKFKAERACTRLNSVTYQVGRTGAVTPVANMDAVQLAGTIVKRATLNNEDFIRSFDLQIGDYVYVEKGGEIIPKIVGVAVEKRPEDAEPVRFIDRCPECGTPLVRYEDEAVHYCPNDTGCPPQIKGRIEHFIARRAMNIDSIGPETVDDYYRRGLVRNIADLYTIQKDAINASGTREKSAQKVLAGIEASKKVPFERVVFALGIRFVGETSAKLLARRFKTMEALRNASVEQLMEVDGIGEVIAKSVVTYFHNHVNEHIVDRLAAFGLQMGLSEEQLTESSNKLAGKSIVISGVFAKHSRDEYKAMIERNGGKNVGSISGKTSFILAGENMGPSKLQKAEKLGIQLVDEDTFLSMIE
;
A
#
# COMPACT_ATOMS: atom_id res chain seq x y z
N MET A 1 40.93 -18.68 24.01
CA MET A 1 39.54 -18.64 23.50
C MET A 1 39.28 -19.99 22.83
N ASN A 2 38.27 -20.71 23.28
CA ASN A 2 37.87 -21.96 22.63
C ASN A 2 37.07 -21.64 21.33
N GLU A 3 36.78 -22.67 20.49
CA GLU A 3 36.12 -22.44 19.20
C GLU A 3 34.71 -21.84 19.35
N THR A 4 33.97 -22.26 20.37
CA THR A 4 32.64 -21.71 20.69
C THR A 4 32.71 -20.23 21.08
N GLU A 5 33.64 -19.87 21.95
CA GLU A 5 33.89 -18.48 22.32
C GLU A 5 34.36 -17.65 21.13
N ARG A 6 35.14 -18.25 20.22
CA ARG A 6 35.61 -17.60 18.99
C ARG A 6 34.47 -17.31 18.02
N ILE A 7 33.53 -18.22 17.86
CA ILE A 7 32.31 -18.00 17.05
C ILE A 7 31.52 -16.79 17.56
N ILE A 8 31.25 -16.73 18.86
CA ILE A 8 30.51 -15.62 19.48
C ILE A 8 31.26 -14.30 19.26
N TYR A 9 32.55 -14.27 19.50
CA TYR A 9 33.40 -13.10 19.30
C TYR A 9 33.39 -12.62 17.84
N LEU A 10 33.55 -13.52 16.87
CA LEU A 10 33.55 -13.18 15.44
C LEU A 10 32.23 -12.65 14.97
N ARG A 11 31.11 -13.22 15.43
CA ARG A 11 29.79 -12.71 15.14
C ARG A 11 29.62 -11.27 15.61
N GLN A 12 30.01 -10.97 16.83
CA GLN A 12 29.94 -9.63 17.40
C GLN A 12 30.81 -8.63 16.61
N GLN A 13 32.07 -8.99 16.33
CA GLN A 13 32.98 -8.12 15.57
C GLN A 13 32.47 -7.85 14.15
N LEU A 14 31.97 -8.87 13.45
CA LEU A 14 31.46 -8.72 12.10
C LEU A 14 30.15 -7.90 12.05
N HIS A 15 29.29 -7.99 13.06
CA HIS A 15 28.14 -7.11 13.20
C HIS A 15 28.55 -5.64 13.40
N GLU A 16 29.56 -5.39 14.27
CA GLU A 16 30.09 -4.07 14.51
C GLU A 16 30.75 -3.46 13.27
N HIS A 17 31.58 -4.22 12.56
CA HIS A 17 32.24 -3.76 11.32
C HIS A 17 31.19 -3.49 10.20
N ASN A 18 30.15 -4.30 10.06
CA ASN A 18 29.05 -4.04 9.15
C ASN A 18 28.33 -2.73 9.49
N HIS A 19 28.05 -2.49 10.78
CA HIS A 19 27.42 -1.25 11.23
C HIS A 19 28.30 -0.03 10.92
N ASN A 20 29.58 -0.08 11.26
CA ASN A 20 30.53 1.00 11.02
C ASN A 20 30.64 1.34 9.53
N TYR A 21 30.69 0.33 8.65
CA TYR A 21 30.86 0.51 7.22
C TYR A 21 29.55 1.00 6.54
N TYR A 22 28.42 0.28 6.75
CA TYR A 22 27.20 0.50 5.97
C TYR A 22 26.20 1.49 6.58
N VAL A 23 26.28 1.73 7.88
CA VAL A 23 25.38 2.66 8.59
C VAL A 23 26.10 3.97 8.89
N LEU A 24 27.31 3.91 9.46
CA LEU A 24 28.07 5.10 9.87
C LEU A 24 28.99 5.66 8.79
N ASN A 25 29.25 4.94 7.68
CA ASN A 25 30.24 5.28 6.65
C ASN A 25 31.65 5.52 7.23
N GLN A 26 32.01 4.82 8.31
CA GLN A 26 33.29 4.92 9.01
C GLN A 26 33.94 3.52 9.16
N PRO A 27 34.48 2.93 8.07
CA PRO A 27 35.10 1.63 8.12
C PRO A 27 36.32 1.64 9.10
N THR A 28 36.35 0.64 9.97
CA THR A 28 37.39 0.47 10.98
C THR A 28 38.43 -0.61 10.62
N ILE A 29 38.13 -1.43 9.61
CA ILE A 29 39.01 -2.44 9.02
C ILE A 29 38.92 -2.40 7.50
N THR A 30 39.88 -3.03 6.83
CA THR A 30 39.88 -3.18 5.37
C THR A 30 38.89 -4.27 4.92
N ASP A 31 38.46 -4.24 3.64
CA ASP A 31 37.64 -5.30 3.07
C ASP A 31 38.30 -6.68 3.16
N GLN A 32 39.61 -6.73 2.97
CA GLN A 32 40.38 -7.98 3.09
C GLN A 32 40.36 -8.55 4.51
N GLU A 33 40.53 -7.71 5.54
CA GLU A 33 40.44 -8.12 6.94
C GLU A 33 39.03 -8.60 7.29
N PHE A 34 38.01 -7.92 6.79
CA PHE A 34 36.60 -8.34 6.95
C PHE A 34 36.33 -9.71 6.34
N ASP A 35 36.82 -9.95 5.11
CA ASP A 35 36.66 -11.23 4.41
C ASP A 35 37.38 -12.37 5.14
N MET A 36 38.56 -12.11 5.69
CA MET A 36 39.31 -13.12 6.50
C MET A 36 38.51 -13.51 7.75
N LEU A 37 37.94 -12.54 8.49
CA LEU A 37 37.13 -12.82 9.68
C LEU A 37 35.82 -13.57 9.31
N MET A 38 35.25 -13.24 8.18
CA MET A 38 34.03 -13.91 7.67
C MET A 38 34.32 -15.37 7.29
N HIS A 39 35.44 -15.64 6.60
CA HIS A 39 35.84 -17.01 6.27
C HIS A 39 36.15 -17.84 7.52
N GLU A 40 36.85 -17.27 8.52
CA GLU A 40 37.08 -17.93 9.79
C GLU A 40 35.75 -18.30 10.48
N LEU A 41 34.79 -17.37 10.51
CA LEU A 41 33.47 -17.63 11.08
C LEU A 41 32.75 -18.77 10.36
N GLN A 42 32.74 -18.76 9.04
CA GLN A 42 32.06 -19.79 8.22
C GLN A 42 32.68 -21.18 8.45
N ASP A 43 34.02 -21.28 8.55
CA ASP A 43 34.72 -22.53 8.82
C ASP A 43 34.39 -23.06 10.23
N LEU A 44 34.43 -22.20 11.25
CA LEU A 44 34.05 -22.56 12.61
C LEU A 44 32.59 -22.99 12.74
N GLU A 45 31.67 -22.27 12.15
CA GLU A 45 30.22 -22.61 12.17
C GLU A 45 29.96 -23.94 11.44
N SER A 46 30.69 -24.26 10.37
CA SER A 46 30.54 -25.52 9.66
C SER A 46 30.99 -26.73 10.54
N ARG A 47 31.91 -26.53 11.46
CA ARG A 47 32.38 -27.53 12.41
C ARG A 47 31.51 -27.63 13.67
N HIS A 48 30.69 -26.59 13.94
CA HIS A 48 29.86 -26.47 15.13
C HIS A 48 28.37 -26.24 14.73
N PRO A 49 27.69 -27.22 14.09
CA PRO A 49 26.31 -27.06 13.66
C PRO A 49 25.32 -26.83 14.83
N GLU A 50 25.70 -27.23 16.06
CA GLU A 50 24.96 -26.94 17.29
C GLU A 50 24.91 -25.43 17.63
N MET A 51 25.84 -24.65 17.08
CA MET A 51 25.90 -23.18 17.22
C MET A 51 25.18 -22.43 16.11
N ALA A 52 24.35 -23.12 15.29
CA ALA A 52 23.65 -22.50 14.19
C ALA A 52 22.79 -21.33 14.69
N ASP A 53 23.00 -20.15 14.10
CA ASP A 53 22.23 -18.95 14.37
C ASP A 53 21.75 -18.36 13.04
N PRO A 54 20.41 -18.28 12.79
CA PRO A 54 19.88 -17.73 11.56
C PRO A 54 20.19 -16.23 11.36
N ASN A 55 20.66 -15.55 12.40
CA ASN A 55 21.10 -14.15 12.37
C ASN A 55 22.63 -13.98 12.41
N SER A 56 23.40 -15.06 12.24
CA SER A 56 24.84 -14.95 12.07
C SER A 56 25.18 -14.09 10.84
N PRO A 57 26.25 -13.27 10.87
CA PRO A 57 26.75 -12.57 9.69
C PRO A 57 27.03 -13.50 8.49
N SER A 58 27.39 -14.75 8.73
CA SER A 58 27.59 -15.78 7.69
C SER A 58 26.31 -16.13 6.92
N GLN A 59 25.14 -15.96 7.53
CA GLN A 59 23.83 -16.23 6.93
C GLN A 59 23.32 -15.11 6.00
N ARG A 60 24.06 -14.00 5.89
CA ARG A 60 23.78 -12.95 4.89
C ARG A 60 24.08 -13.39 3.45
N VAL A 61 24.76 -14.53 3.28
CA VAL A 61 24.98 -15.12 1.95
C VAL A 61 23.70 -15.76 1.48
N GLY A 62 23.09 -15.19 0.41
CA GLY A 62 21.85 -15.68 -0.16
C GLY A 62 21.93 -17.13 -0.66
N SER A 63 20.79 -17.80 -0.69
CA SER A 63 20.61 -19.13 -1.26
C SER A 63 20.03 -19.03 -2.68
N ASP A 64 20.33 -20.00 -3.55
CA ASP A 64 19.79 -20.07 -4.92
C ASP A 64 18.34 -20.58 -4.99
N LEU A 65 17.79 -21.02 -3.86
CA LEU A 65 16.51 -21.71 -3.75
C LEU A 65 15.58 -20.98 -2.79
N ASN A 66 14.88 -19.94 -3.26
CA ASN A 66 13.70 -19.42 -2.59
C ASN A 66 12.45 -19.92 -3.30
N GLN A 67 11.57 -20.57 -2.55
CA GLN A 67 10.21 -20.88 -3.02
C GLN A 67 9.38 -19.59 -3.03
N ASN A 68 8.21 -19.58 -3.70
CA ASN A 68 7.29 -18.44 -3.74
C ASN A 68 7.12 -17.80 -2.36
N PHE A 69 7.14 -16.46 -2.31
CA PHE A 69 6.96 -15.72 -1.06
C PHE A 69 5.62 -16.05 -0.40
N THR A 70 5.66 -16.33 0.89
CA THR A 70 4.45 -16.48 1.71
C THR A 70 3.85 -15.12 1.99
N GLN A 71 2.52 -15.02 1.90
CA GLN A 71 1.81 -13.80 2.31
C GLN A 71 1.60 -13.78 3.82
N VAL A 72 1.87 -12.64 4.43
CA VAL A 72 1.76 -12.41 5.87
C VAL A 72 0.89 -11.20 6.13
N ALA A 73 -0.03 -11.30 7.09
CA ALA A 73 -0.81 -10.18 7.58
C ALA A 73 0.07 -9.23 8.41
N HIS A 74 -0.09 -7.92 8.20
CA HIS A 74 0.57 -6.92 9.04
C HIS A 74 -0.10 -6.82 10.42
N LYS A 75 0.70 -6.79 11.49
CA LYS A 75 0.21 -6.51 12.86
C LYS A 75 -0.41 -5.10 12.91
N TYR A 76 0.21 -4.14 12.26
CA TYR A 76 -0.28 -2.77 12.08
C TYR A 76 -0.49 -2.48 10.60
N PRO A 77 -1.64 -1.93 10.14
CA PRO A 77 -1.86 -1.61 8.72
C PRO A 77 -0.79 -0.67 8.15
N MET A 78 -0.38 -0.87 6.90
CA MET A 78 0.56 -0.02 6.18
C MET A 78 -0.19 0.90 5.21
N LEU A 79 -0.72 2.01 5.73
CA LEU A 79 -1.51 2.96 4.97
C LEU A 79 -0.65 3.84 4.06
N SER A 80 -1.24 4.31 2.96
CA SER A 80 -0.64 5.34 2.11
C SER A 80 -0.79 6.71 2.77
N LEU A 81 0.08 7.66 2.41
CA LEU A 81 -0.04 9.06 2.81
C LEU A 81 -0.90 9.83 1.79
N ALA A 82 -1.64 10.82 2.27
CA ALA A 82 -2.24 11.81 1.38
C ALA A 82 -1.13 12.67 0.76
N ASN A 83 -1.27 13.01 -0.53
CA ASN A 83 -0.29 13.83 -1.24
C ASN A 83 -0.72 15.29 -1.24
N THR A 84 0.26 16.19 -1.15
CA THR A 84 0.14 17.63 -1.34
C THR A 84 1.20 18.09 -2.35
N TYR A 85 0.96 19.19 -3.04
CA TYR A 85 1.79 19.62 -4.17
C TYR A 85 2.23 21.09 -4.10
N ASN A 86 1.71 21.82 -3.15
CA ASN A 86 2.01 23.25 -2.95
C ASN A 86 1.93 23.63 -1.47
N GLU A 87 2.38 24.83 -1.15
CA GLU A 87 2.40 25.35 0.22
C GLU A 87 0.99 25.53 0.81
N GLN A 88 0.01 25.86 -0.03
CA GLN A 88 -1.38 26.04 0.41
C GLN A 88 -1.95 24.71 0.94
N ASP A 89 -1.74 23.61 0.23
CA ASP A 89 -2.19 22.27 0.66
C ASP A 89 -1.55 21.91 2.03
N VAL A 90 -0.27 22.27 2.22
CA VAL A 90 0.45 22.03 3.49
C VAL A 90 -0.16 22.87 4.61
N ALA A 91 -0.48 24.16 4.33
CA ALA A 91 -1.13 25.05 5.29
C ALA A 91 -2.51 24.51 5.71
N GLU A 92 -3.31 24.05 4.75
CA GLU A 92 -4.63 23.46 5.01
C GLU A 92 -4.54 22.20 5.89
N TRP A 93 -3.55 21.34 5.64
CA TRP A 93 -3.28 20.19 6.49
C TRP A 93 -2.86 20.62 7.90
N TYR A 94 -1.92 21.60 8.03
CA TYR A 94 -1.45 22.11 9.31
C TYR A 94 -2.61 22.68 10.14
N ASP A 95 -3.51 23.45 9.51
CA ASP A 95 -4.72 23.98 10.14
C ASP A 95 -5.71 22.87 10.52
N SER A 96 -5.80 21.82 9.71
CA SER A 96 -6.63 20.65 10.04
C SER A 96 -6.13 19.89 11.26
N VAL A 97 -4.80 19.76 11.41
CA VAL A 97 -4.15 19.19 12.60
C VAL A 97 -4.44 20.06 13.82
N LYS A 98 -4.25 21.37 13.70
CA LYS A 98 -4.53 22.34 14.79
C LYS A 98 -5.98 22.27 15.26
N ARG A 99 -6.93 22.20 14.33
CA ARG A 99 -8.36 22.00 14.67
C ARG A 99 -8.61 20.64 15.31
N GLY A 100 -8.01 19.58 14.78
CA GLY A 100 -8.15 18.21 15.31
C GLY A 100 -7.60 18.06 16.74
N LEU A 101 -6.55 18.81 17.06
CA LEU A 101 -5.96 18.90 18.40
C LEU A 101 -6.60 19.97 19.29
N GLN A 102 -7.66 20.64 18.80
CA GLN A 102 -8.41 21.67 19.55
C GLN A 102 -7.54 22.83 20.05
N GLY A 103 -6.49 23.18 19.29
CA GLY A 103 -5.56 24.25 19.62
C GLY A 103 -4.42 23.86 20.56
N GLU A 104 -4.27 22.57 20.89
CA GLU A 104 -3.07 22.07 21.59
C GLU A 104 -1.83 22.31 20.69
N ASP A 105 -0.72 22.75 21.32
CA ASP A 105 0.56 22.93 20.60
C ASP A 105 1.10 21.59 20.13
N PHE A 106 1.69 21.59 18.94
CA PHE A 106 2.29 20.39 18.35
C PHE A 106 3.56 20.73 17.56
N GLU A 107 4.43 19.74 17.43
CA GLU A 107 5.61 19.79 16.57
C GLU A 107 5.39 18.86 15.36
N VAL A 108 6.01 19.21 14.25
CA VAL A 108 6.01 18.40 13.02
C VAL A 108 7.40 17.85 12.78
N CYS A 109 7.53 16.53 12.67
CA CYS A 109 8.74 15.91 12.17
C CYS A 109 8.73 15.96 10.63
N CYS A 110 9.73 16.60 10.05
CA CYS A 110 9.95 16.71 8.61
C CYS A 110 11.00 15.69 8.19
N GLU A 111 10.68 14.85 7.20
CA GLU A 111 11.51 13.75 6.74
C GLU A 111 11.59 13.72 5.22
N MET A 112 12.64 13.10 4.68
CA MET A 112 12.72 12.83 3.25
C MET A 112 11.73 11.71 2.87
N LYS A 113 11.02 11.91 1.76
CA LYS A 113 10.21 10.86 1.14
C LYS A 113 11.10 10.07 0.17
N TYR A 114 11.59 8.96 0.66
CA TYR A 114 12.43 8.07 -0.14
C TYR A 114 11.60 7.34 -1.21
N ASP A 115 12.17 7.18 -2.40
CA ASP A 115 11.51 6.53 -3.54
C ASP A 115 12.06 5.12 -3.76
N GLY A 116 11.45 4.15 -3.07
CA GLY A 116 11.85 2.74 -3.08
C GLY A 116 10.68 1.79 -2.89
N LEU A 117 10.91 0.72 -2.14
CA LEU A 117 9.91 -0.27 -1.75
C LEU A 117 9.75 -0.29 -0.24
N SER A 118 8.54 0.00 0.24
CA SER A 118 8.25 0.02 1.68
C SER A 118 8.37 -1.38 2.28
N ILE A 119 8.97 -1.45 3.47
CA ILE A 119 9.23 -2.66 4.23
C ILE A 119 8.80 -2.48 5.69
N SER A 120 8.30 -3.54 6.32
CA SER A 120 8.14 -3.68 7.77
C SER A 120 9.08 -4.75 8.28
N LEU A 121 9.90 -4.41 9.27
CA LEU A 121 10.88 -5.30 9.91
C LEU A 121 10.43 -5.57 11.34
N THR A 122 10.28 -6.83 11.70
CA THR A 122 9.92 -7.26 13.06
C THR A 122 11.16 -7.75 13.78
N TYR A 123 11.39 -7.23 14.97
CA TYR A 123 12.45 -7.63 15.88
C TYR A 123 11.87 -8.20 17.17
N VAL A 124 12.46 -9.31 17.63
CA VAL A 124 12.15 -9.92 18.93
C VAL A 124 13.48 -10.19 19.64
N ASP A 125 13.58 -9.78 20.89
CA ASP A 125 14.80 -9.89 21.70
C ASP A 125 16.05 -9.38 20.98
N GLY A 126 15.89 -8.26 20.25
CA GLY A 126 16.97 -7.63 19.48
C GLY A 126 17.39 -8.35 18.20
N LYS A 127 16.69 -9.38 17.77
CA LYS A 127 17.00 -10.16 16.55
C LYS A 127 15.95 -9.94 15.48
N LEU A 128 16.38 -9.78 14.22
CA LEU A 128 15.50 -9.72 13.07
C LEU A 128 14.81 -11.07 12.86
N VAL A 129 13.50 -11.12 13.05
CA VAL A 129 12.69 -12.32 12.84
C VAL A 129 11.94 -12.32 11.52
N ARG A 130 11.55 -11.13 11.02
CA ARG A 130 10.74 -11.03 9.79
C ARG A 130 10.92 -9.70 9.07
N GLY A 131 10.88 -9.77 7.72
CA GLY A 131 10.79 -8.61 6.82
C GLY A 131 9.66 -8.82 5.83
N VAL A 132 8.67 -7.90 5.81
CA VAL A 132 7.43 -8.02 5.00
C VAL A 132 7.24 -6.78 4.15
N THR A 133 7.01 -6.93 2.85
CA THR A 133 6.68 -5.80 1.96
C THR A 133 5.32 -5.22 2.30
N ARG A 134 5.06 -3.96 1.94
CA ARG A 134 3.75 -3.32 2.18
C ARG A 134 2.57 -4.12 1.60
N GLY A 135 2.74 -4.69 0.40
CA GLY A 135 1.67 -5.38 -0.32
C GLY A 135 0.45 -4.46 -0.54
N ASP A 136 -0.72 -4.91 -0.11
CA ASP A 136 -1.97 -4.14 -0.16
C ASP A 136 -2.21 -3.25 1.08
N GLY A 137 -1.27 -3.27 2.01
CA GLY A 137 -1.35 -2.55 3.29
C GLY A 137 -1.92 -3.37 4.44
N VAL A 138 -2.57 -4.48 4.16
CA VAL A 138 -3.06 -5.47 5.14
C VAL A 138 -2.22 -6.75 5.11
N HIS A 139 -1.85 -7.20 3.90
CA HIS A 139 -0.99 -8.36 3.68
C HIS A 139 0.19 -7.98 2.79
N GLY A 140 1.37 -8.50 3.09
CA GLY A 140 2.57 -8.33 2.30
C GLY A 140 3.29 -9.65 2.05
N ASP A 141 4.30 -9.62 1.17
CA ASP A 141 5.13 -10.78 0.89
C ASP A 141 6.25 -10.88 1.94
N ASP A 142 6.44 -12.05 2.54
CA ASP A 142 7.57 -12.33 3.42
C ASP A 142 8.85 -12.44 2.59
N VAL A 143 9.70 -11.44 2.71
CA VAL A 143 10.98 -11.33 2.00
C VAL A 143 12.17 -11.39 2.97
N THR A 144 12.00 -12.02 4.11
CA THR A 144 12.99 -12.06 5.20
C THR A 144 14.36 -12.53 4.73
N ALA A 145 14.43 -13.60 3.91
CA ALA A 145 15.68 -14.11 3.38
C ALA A 145 16.42 -13.06 2.51
N ASN A 146 15.68 -12.28 1.72
CA ASN A 146 16.25 -11.22 0.90
C ASN A 146 16.65 -9.99 1.73
N VAL A 147 15.83 -9.61 2.73
CA VAL A 147 16.14 -8.51 3.67
C VAL A 147 17.44 -8.80 4.43
N LYS A 148 17.69 -10.03 4.84
CA LYS A 148 18.94 -10.44 5.53
C LYS A 148 20.19 -10.20 4.70
N THR A 149 20.10 -10.11 3.38
CA THR A 149 21.22 -9.77 2.50
C THR A 149 21.57 -8.29 2.48
N ILE A 150 20.67 -7.42 2.96
CA ILE A 150 20.84 -5.96 2.97
C ILE A 150 21.71 -5.57 4.16
N ARG A 151 22.94 -5.16 3.88
CA ARG A 151 23.99 -5.02 4.92
C ARG A 151 23.75 -3.89 5.92
N CYS A 152 23.04 -2.85 5.55
CA CYS A 152 22.67 -1.75 6.46
C CYS A 152 21.53 -2.09 7.42
N ILE A 153 20.85 -3.23 7.25
CA ILE A 153 19.80 -3.72 8.17
C ILE A 153 20.51 -4.65 9.19
N PRO A 154 20.47 -4.32 10.49
CA PRO A 154 21.10 -5.16 11.52
C PRO A 154 20.33 -6.48 11.68
N LEU A 155 21.02 -7.62 11.67
CA LEU A 155 20.43 -8.92 12.00
C LEU A 155 20.24 -9.09 13.51
N VAL A 156 21.15 -8.49 14.27
CA VAL A 156 21.13 -8.43 15.74
C VAL A 156 21.43 -6.99 16.14
N LEU A 157 20.63 -6.47 17.05
CA LEU A 157 20.82 -5.13 17.59
C LEU A 157 21.93 -5.10 18.63
N LYS A 158 22.46 -3.90 18.88
CA LYS A 158 23.50 -3.69 19.86
C LYS A 158 23.00 -4.05 21.27
N GLU A 159 23.64 -5.00 21.91
CA GLU A 159 23.28 -5.44 23.25
C GLU A 159 23.37 -4.30 24.26
N GLY A 160 22.41 -4.25 25.18
CA GLY A 160 22.34 -3.20 26.23
C GLY A 160 21.91 -1.82 25.74
N SER A 161 21.49 -1.66 24.49
CA SER A 161 21.05 -0.36 23.94
C SER A 161 19.59 0.02 24.28
N GLY A 162 18.87 -0.79 25.04
CA GLY A 162 17.56 -0.44 25.60
C GLY A 162 16.38 -0.55 24.62
N TYR A 163 16.46 -1.43 23.63
CA TYR A 163 15.37 -1.72 22.72
C TYR A 163 14.23 -2.50 23.40
N PRO A 164 12.97 -2.33 22.95
CA PRO A 164 11.83 -3.13 23.42
C PRO A 164 11.99 -4.62 23.08
N GLN A 165 11.36 -5.50 23.85
CA GLN A 165 11.42 -6.94 23.60
C GLN A 165 10.89 -7.31 22.22
N GLU A 166 9.75 -6.72 21.81
CA GLU A 166 9.16 -6.90 20.47
C GLU A 166 8.77 -5.52 19.91
N PHE A 167 9.11 -5.27 18.65
CA PHE A 167 8.71 -4.07 17.93
C PHE A 167 8.80 -4.27 16.42
N GLU A 168 8.10 -3.42 15.68
CA GLU A 168 8.27 -3.26 14.24
C GLU A 168 8.95 -1.92 13.93
N ILE A 169 9.84 -1.92 12.95
CA ILE A 169 10.38 -0.70 12.37
C ILE A 169 10.18 -0.72 10.87
N ARG A 170 9.62 0.37 10.34
CA ARG A 170 9.31 0.49 8.91
C ARG A 170 10.26 1.43 8.23
N GLY A 171 10.48 1.16 6.96
CA GLY A 171 11.37 1.95 6.13
C GLY A 171 11.17 1.73 4.66
N GLU A 172 12.13 2.20 3.89
CA GLU A 172 12.17 2.06 2.44
C GLU A 172 13.44 1.31 2.05
N ILE A 173 13.28 0.27 1.23
CA ILE A 173 14.39 -0.42 0.57
C ILE A 173 14.67 0.30 -0.74
N LEU A 174 15.94 0.62 -0.96
CA LEU A 174 16.40 1.56 -1.99
C LEU A 174 17.53 0.94 -2.81
N MET A 175 17.68 1.42 -4.03
CA MET A 175 18.87 1.19 -4.83
C MET A 175 19.65 2.51 -4.95
N PRO A 176 20.89 2.59 -4.41
CA PRO A 176 21.72 3.76 -4.56
C PRO A 176 22.01 4.08 -6.03
N TRP A 177 22.11 5.37 -6.39
CA TRP A 177 22.37 5.82 -7.76
C TRP A 177 23.61 5.16 -8.37
N LYS A 178 24.71 5.07 -7.64
CA LYS A 178 25.96 4.39 -8.10
C LYS A 178 25.72 2.92 -8.46
N VAL A 179 24.88 2.21 -7.69
CA VAL A 179 24.54 0.81 -7.95
C VAL A 179 23.66 0.70 -9.18
N PHE A 180 22.66 1.55 -9.28
CA PHE A 180 21.74 1.61 -10.43
C PHE A 180 22.48 1.85 -11.75
N GLU A 181 23.39 2.82 -11.77
CA GLU A 181 24.21 3.15 -12.93
C GLU A 181 25.11 1.99 -13.32
N ARG A 182 25.79 1.36 -12.35
CA ARG A 182 26.63 0.17 -12.56
C ARG A 182 25.82 -0.98 -13.18
N LEU A 183 24.67 -1.31 -12.60
CA LEU A 183 23.84 -2.41 -13.08
C LEU A 183 23.29 -2.14 -14.48
N ASN A 184 22.95 -0.89 -14.80
CA ASN A 184 22.52 -0.53 -16.16
C ASN A 184 23.66 -0.60 -17.17
N ALA A 185 24.89 -0.22 -16.80
CA ALA A 185 26.07 -0.40 -17.66
C ALA A 185 26.38 -1.89 -17.93
N GLU A 186 26.24 -2.75 -16.91
CA GLU A 186 26.37 -4.21 -17.06
C GLU A 186 25.32 -4.78 -18.01
N ARG A 187 24.05 -4.33 -17.89
CA ARG A 187 22.95 -4.78 -18.77
C ARG A 187 23.10 -4.29 -20.20
N GLU A 188 23.55 -3.05 -20.38
CA GLU A 188 23.83 -2.50 -21.69
C GLU A 188 24.94 -3.29 -22.41
N ALA A 189 26.01 -3.63 -21.68
CA ALA A 189 27.10 -4.48 -22.20
C ALA A 189 26.63 -5.91 -22.56
N ALA A 190 25.58 -6.41 -21.87
CA ALA A 190 24.96 -7.71 -22.14
C ALA A 190 23.80 -7.66 -23.12
N GLU A 191 23.52 -6.50 -23.74
CA GLU A 191 22.36 -6.25 -24.63
C GLU A 191 21.00 -6.58 -23.97
N GLU A 192 20.90 -6.44 -22.66
CA GLU A 192 19.67 -6.64 -21.90
C GLU A 192 18.87 -5.33 -21.73
N PRO A 193 17.53 -5.38 -21.56
CA PRO A 193 16.73 -4.21 -21.27
C PRO A 193 17.17 -3.51 -19.98
N LEU A 194 17.38 -2.19 -20.01
CA LEU A 194 17.80 -1.41 -18.86
C LEU A 194 16.71 -1.33 -17.78
N PHE A 195 17.12 -1.17 -16.53
CA PHE A 195 16.20 -0.79 -15.47
C PHE A 195 15.67 0.62 -15.70
N ALA A 196 14.35 0.81 -15.54
CA ALA A 196 13.70 2.07 -15.82
C ALA A 196 14.05 3.19 -14.81
N ASN A 197 14.16 2.85 -13.53
CA ASN A 197 14.52 3.75 -12.43
C ASN A 197 14.99 2.95 -11.21
N PRO A 198 15.63 3.61 -10.22
CA PRO A 198 16.11 2.96 -9.00
C PRO A 198 15.02 2.26 -8.19
N ARG A 199 13.81 2.83 -8.11
CA ARG A 199 12.67 2.24 -7.40
C ARG A 199 12.25 0.90 -8.00
N ASN A 200 12.04 0.84 -9.32
CA ASN A 200 11.66 -0.40 -10.01
C ASN A 200 12.78 -1.44 -9.91
N ALA A 201 14.03 -1.02 -10.03
CA ALA A 201 15.19 -1.89 -9.87
C ALA A 201 15.29 -2.46 -8.43
N ALA A 202 15.07 -1.65 -7.39
CA ALA A 202 15.03 -2.08 -6.01
C ALA A 202 13.87 -3.05 -5.76
N SER A 203 12.66 -2.73 -6.21
CA SER A 203 11.46 -3.56 -6.04
C SER A 203 11.62 -4.91 -6.73
N GLY A 204 12.04 -4.93 -7.98
CA GLY A 204 12.27 -6.17 -8.74
C GLY A 204 13.40 -7.02 -8.14
N THR A 205 14.42 -6.37 -7.57
CA THR A 205 15.50 -7.07 -6.88
C THR A 205 15.03 -7.69 -5.58
N LEU A 206 14.37 -6.91 -4.68
CA LEU A 206 13.93 -7.42 -3.39
C LEU A 206 12.92 -8.57 -3.53
N LYS A 207 12.13 -8.59 -4.60
CA LYS A 207 11.17 -9.65 -4.92
C LYS A 207 11.77 -10.78 -5.78
N SER A 208 13.08 -10.81 -5.98
CA SER A 208 13.75 -11.93 -6.65
C SER A 208 13.70 -13.19 -5.79
N GLN A 209 13.47 -14.32 -6.41
CA GLN A 209 13.51 -15.62 -5.74
C GLN A 209 14.95 -16.09 -5.45
N ASN A 210 15.94 -15.45 -6.04
CA ASN A 210 17.36 -15.73 -5.86
C ASN A 210 18.00 -14.70 -4.93
N SER A 211 18.20 -15.04 -3.66
CA SER A 211 18.76 -14.13 -2.66
C SER A 211 20.26 -13.87 -2.84
N LYS A 212 21.02 -14.71 -3.58
CA LYS A 212 22.40 -14.37 -4.00
C LYS A 212 22.40 -13.20 -4.97
N LEU A 213 21.45 -13.18 -5.93
CA LEU A 213 21.27 -12.05 -6.83
C LEU A 213 20.90 -10.78 -6.06
N VAL A 214 20.03 -10.88 -5.03
CA VAL A 214 19.70 -9.73 -4.17
C VAL A 214 20.96 -9.21 -3.47
N ALA A 215 21.75 -10.08 -2.88
CA ALA A 215 23.01 -9.73 -2.20
C ALA A 215 24.00 -9.00 -3.15
N SER A 216 24.16 -9.48 -4.40
CA SER A 216 25.07 -8.88 -5.39
C SER A 216 24.65 -7.48 -5.83
N ARG A 217 23.35 -7.16 -5.74
CA ARG A 217 22.79 -5.86 -6.15
C ARG A 217 22.84 -4.78 -5.09
N GLN A 218 23.39 -5.06 -3.90
CA GLN A 218 23.73 -4.08 -2.88
C GLN A 218 22.64 -3.06 -2.57
N LEU A 219 21.44 -3.52 -2.23
CA LEU A 219 20.35 -2.66 -1.78
C LEU A 219 20.70 -1.93 -0.49
N ASP A 220 20.11 -0.76 -0.31
CA ASP A 220 20.22 0.09 0.88
C ASP A 220 18.84 0.30 1.53
N SER A 221 18.79 0.88 2.73
CA SER A 221 17.55 1.20 3.40
C SER A 221 17.66 2.44 4.28
N TYR A 222 16.54 3.15 4.44
CA TYR A 222 16.32 4.14 5.50
C TYR A 222 15.04 3.79 6.26
N LEU A 223 15.15 3.70 7.60
CA LEU A 223 14.04 3.39 8.48
C LEU A 223 13.43 4.71 8.98
N TYR A 224 12.10 4.80 9.00
CA TYR A 224 11.40 6.06 9.23
C TYR A 224 10.16 5.95 10.14
N TYR A 225 9.85 4.78 10.70
CA TYR A 225 8.70 4.65 11.60
C TYR A 225 8.84 3.46 12.55
N LEU A 226 8.87 3.76 13.85
CA LEU A 226 8.94 2.77 14.92
C LEU A 226 7.54 2.48 15.47
N LEU A 227 7.20 1.22 15.65
CA LEU A 227 5.92 0.72 16.12
C LEU A 227 6.13 -0.35 17.18
N GLY A 228 5.33 -0.31 18.24
CA GLY A 228 5.40 -1.30 19.31
C GLY A 228 4.42 -0.93 20.43
N ASP A 229 4.17 -1.87 21.31
CA ASP A 229 3.29 -1.66 22.46
C ASP A 229 3.96 -0.74 23.50
N THR A 230 5.30 -0.78 23.58
CA THR A 230 6.13 0.10 24.39
C THR A 230 7.14 0.83 23.52
N LEU A 231 6.98 2.15 23.37
CA LEU A 231 7.93 3.00 22.66
C LEU A 231 8.83 3.74 23.65
N PRO A 232 10.10 4.07 23.28
CA PRO A 232 11.01 4.76 24.18
C PRO A 232 10.48 6.09 24.70
N THR A 233 9.80 6.86 23.83
CA THR A 233 9.24 8.18 24.15
C THR A 233 7.92 8.41 23.41
N ASP A 234 7.20 9.49 23.74
CA ASP A 234 6.04 9.97 22.97
C ASP A 234 6.44 10.66 21.66
N GLY A 235 7.72 10.99 21.47
CA GLY A 235 8.20 11.71 20.28
C GLY A 235 8.63 10.77 19.15
N HIS A 236 8.03 10.91 17.98
CA HIS A 236 8.40 10.16 16.77
C HIS A 236 9.86 10.41 16.36
N TYR A 237 10.30 11.66 16.36
CA TYR A 237 11.68 12.05 16.07
C TYR A 237 12.66 11.42 17.08
N GLU A 238 12.36 11.53 18.36
CA GLU A 238 13.16 11.01 19.47
C GLU A 238 13.25 9.46 19.41
N ASN A 239 12.14 8.80 19.08
CA ASN A 239 12.11 7.35 18.90
C ASN A 239 13.03 6.89 17.75
N LEU A 240 13.07 7.61 16.64
CA LEU A 240 13.97 7.30 15.53
C LEU A 240 15.43 7.58 15.87
N GLN A 241 15.73 8.65 16.62
CA GLN A 241 17.09 8.91 17.12
C GLN A 241 17.54 7.79 18.07
N THR A 242 16.66 7.28 18.90
CA THR A 242 16.92 6.13 19.77
C THR A 242 17.13 4.86 18.94
N ALA A 243 16.31 4.62 17.89
CA ALA A 243 16.48 3.50 16.98
C ALA A 243 17.85 3.54 16.26
N ALA A 244 18.37 4.73 15.94
CA ALA A 244 19.73 4.87 15.40
C ALA A 244 20.79 4.34 16.37
N GLN A 245 20.62 4.53 17.67
CA GLN A 245 21.52 4.00 18.70
C GLN A 245 21.47 2.47 18.81
N TRP A 246 20.34 1.84 18.42
CA TRP A 246 20.21 0.39 18.33
C TRP A 246 20.92 -0.23 17.11
N GLY A 247 21.33 0.61 16.15
CA GLY A 247 22.05 0.20 14.95
C GLY A 247 21.31 0.39 13.64
N PHE A 248 20.13 1.00 13.65
CA PHE A 248 19.38 1.27 12.42
C PHE A 248 19.91 2.48 11.66
N LYS A 249 19.85 2.40 10.34
CA LYS A 249 20.16 3.52 9.46
C LYS A 249 18.95 4.45 9.38
N ILE A 250 19.04 5.58 10.04
CA ILE A 250 18.02 6.64 10.09
C ILE A 250 18.52 7.84 9.30
N SER A 251 17.61 8.58 8.66
CA SER A 251 17.95 9.79 7.93
C SER A 251 18.51 10.87 8.86
N GLN A 252 19.68 11.40 8.54
CA GLN A 252 20.26 12.55 9.25
C GLN A 252 19.63 13.88 8.83
N GLY A 253 18.88 13.90 7.72
CA GLY A 253 18.18 15.08 7.23
C GLY A 253 16.87 15.40 7.94
N MET A 254 16.44 14.58 8.90
CA MET A 254 15.21 14.82 9.66
C MET A 254 15.32 16.07 10.54
N LYS A 255 14.23 16.82 10.64
CA LYS A 255 14.14 18.02 11.47
C LYS A 255 12.76 18.13 12.12
N LYS A 256 12.70 18.63 13.36
CA LYS A 256 11.45 19.08 13.99
C LYS A 256 11.18 20.53 13.64
N ALA A 257 9.93 20.82 13.31
CA ALA A 257 9.41 22.16 13.04
C ALA A 257 8.26 22.48 14.01
N LYS A 258 8.26 23.69 14.57
CA LYS A 258 7.22 24.20 15.46
C LYS A 258 6.24 25.12 14.73
N THR A 259 6.66 25.67 13.61
CA THR A 259 5.88 26.62 12.84
C THR A 259 5.75 26.18 11.38
N LEU A 260 4.73 26.70 10.72
CA LEU A 260 4.50 26.48 9.29
C LEU A 260 5.67 27.03 8.44
N GLN A 261 6.27 28.14 8.87
CA GLN A 261 7.43 28.73 8.17
C GLN A 261 8.65 27.79 8.21
N GLU A 262 8.92 27.17 9.35
CA GLU A 262 10.02 26.19 9.45
C GLU A 262 9.80 24.96 8.56
N ILE A 263 8.54 24.57 8.33
CA ILE A 263 8.20 23.53 7.37
C ILE A 263 8.51 23.98 5.94
N TYR A 264 8.12 25.19 5.56
CA TYR A 264 8.42 25.75 4.23
C TYR A 264 9.92 25.92 3.98
N ASP A 265 10.68 26.35 4.99
CA ASP A 265 12.14 26.45 4.90
C ASP A 265 12.78 25.08 4.67
N TYR A 266 12.27 24.03 5.34
CA TYR A 266 12.72 22.65 5.13
C TYR A 266 12.39 22.16 3.72
N ILE A 267 11.19 22.41 3.22
CA ILE A 267 10.76 22.07 1.86
C ILE A 267 11.66 22.74 0.83
N SER A 268 11.88 24.05 0.96
CA SER A 268 12.68 24.84 0.03
C SER A 268 14.15 24.38 0.00
N TYR A 269 14.72 24.08 1.16
CA TYR A 269 16.08 23.55 1.27
C TYR A 269 16.22 22.22 0.50
N TRP A 270 15.33 21.27 0.76
CA TRP A 270 15.43 19.95 0.16
C TRP A 270 14.95 19.88 -1.30
N ASP A 271 14.15 20.80 -1.78
CA ASP A 271 13.84 20.89 -3.22
C ASP A 271 15.10 21.08 -4.07
N THR A 272 16.12 21.72 -3.51
CA THR A 272 17.43 21.92 -4.15
C THR A 272 18.41 20.79 -3.79
N GLU A 273 18.61 20.54 -2.49
CA GLU A 273 19.69 19.67 -2.00
C GLU A 273 19.43 18.16 -2.20
N ARG A 274 18.19 17.75 -2.42
CA ARG A 274 17.85 16.32 -2.67
C ARG A 274 18.63 15.69 -3.83
N LYS A 275 19.06 16.50 -4.80
CA LYS A 275 19.85 16.04 -5.96
C LYS A 275 21.22 15.50 -5.58
N ASN A 276 21.71 15.89 -4.40
CA ASN A 276 23.00 15.46 -3.86
C ASN A 276 22.88 14.18 -3.00
N LEU A 277 21.66 13.66 -2.78
CA LEU A 277 21.46 12.44 -2.02
C LEU A 277 21.90 11.20 -2.82
N PRO A 278 22.46 10.19 -2.14
CA PRO A 278 22.93 8.97 -2.78
C PRO A 278 21.78 8.07 -3.29
N VAL A 279 20.54 8.39 -2.94
CA VAL A 279 19.32 7.63 -3.25
C VAL A 279 18.22 8.53 -3.78
N ALA A 280 17.26 7.96 -4.51
CA ALA A 280 16.13 8.69 -5.06
C ALA A 280 15.15 9.11 -3.97
N THR A 281 14.62 10.35 -4.10
CA THR A 281 13.56 10.91 -3.25
C THR A 281 12.54 11.64 -4.11
N ASP A 282 11.26 11.54 -3.77
CA ASP A 282 10.16 12.14 -4.56
C ASP A 282 9.40 13.25 -3.81
N GLY A 283 9.83 13.58 -2.59
CA GLY A 283 9.17 14.58 -1.76
C GLY A 283 9.67 14.62 -0.33
N ILE A 284 8.79 15.10 0.52
CA ILE A 284 8.97 15.23 1.97
C ILE A 284 7.77 14.58 2.65
N VAL A 285 7.99 13.98 3.79
CA VAL A 285 6.92 13.50 4.68
C VAL A 285 6.87 14.39 5.90
N LEU A 286 5.68 14.86 6.23
CA LEU A 286 5.38 15.67 7.40
C LEU A 286 4.54 14.81 8.35
N LYS A 287 4.97 14.67 9.59
CA LYS A 287 4.28 13.88 10.62
C LYS A 287 4.18 14.68 11.90
N VAL A 288 3.03 14.67 12.55
CA VAL A 288 2.91 15.18 13.94
C VAL A 288 3.86 14.38 14.83
N ASN A 289 4.70 15.05 15.62
CA ASN A 289 5.78 14.39 16.35
C ASN A 289 5.29 13.54 17.55
N SER A 290 4.29 14.00 18.29
CA SER A 290 3.76 13.26 19.45
C SER A 290 2.90 12.07 19.00
N ILE A 291 3.26 10.86 19.45
CA ILE A 291 2.52 9.62 19.19
C ILE A 291 1.10 9.70 19.79
N ARG A 292 0.97 10.27 20.97
CA ARG A 292 -0.34 10.53 21.61
C ARG A 292 -1.22 11.42 20.72
N GLN A 293 -0.66 12.49 20.15
CA GLN A 293 -1.39 13.36 19.23
C GLN A 293 -1.72 12.66 17.89
N GLN A 294 -0.83 11.82 17.38
CA GLN A 294 -1.11 10.99 16.20
C GLN A 294 -2.33 10.08 16.44
N GLN A 295 -2.39 9.43 17.59
CA GLN A 295 -3.53 8.59 17.99
C GLN A 295 -4.83 9.40 18.15
N ALA A 296 -4.75 10.61 18.73
CA ALA A 296 -5.90 11.49 18.88
C ALA A 296 -6.47 11.97 17.52
N LEU A 297 -5.62 12.26 16.55
CA LEU A 297 -6.01 12.67 15.20
C LEU A 297 -6.57 11.49 14.40
N GLY A 298 -6.03 10.29 14.58
CA GLY A 298 -6.49 9.06 13.97
C GLY A 298 -6.29 9.01 12.46
N TYR A 299 -7.15 8.25 11.80
CA TYR A 299 -7.02 7.86 10.40
C TYR A 299 -8.29 8.14 9.60
N THR A 300 -8.15 8.27 8.29
CA THR A 300 -9.23 8.08 7.32
C THR A 300 -9.22 6.62 6.85
N ALA A 301 -10.15 6.24 5.97
CA ALA A 301 -10.14 4.90 5.35
C ALA A 301 -8.86 4.62 4.52
N LYS A 302 -8.12 5.65 4.11
CA LYS A 302 -7.00 5.52 3.18
C LYS A 302 -5.66 6.01 3.73
N SER A 303 -5.67 6.95 4.67
CA SER A 303 -4.46 7.64 5.12
C SER A 303 -4.58 8.14 6.58
N PRO A 304 -3.44 8.30 7.29
CA PRO A 304 -3.43 8.97 8.59
C PRO A 304 -3.77 10.46 8.44
N ARG A 305 -4.46 11.03 9.43
CA ARG A 305 -4.74 12.48 9.49
C ARG A 305 -3.53 13.29 9.99
N TRP A 306 -2.65 12.64 10.73
CA TRP A 306 -1.48 13.21 11.37
C TRP A 306 -0.23 13.25 10.49
N ALA A 307 -0.32 12.76 9.25
CA ALA A 307 0.80 12.77 8.31
C ALA A 307 0.35 13.04 6.89
N ILE A 308 1.19 13.77 6.14
CA ILE A 308 1.04 14.00 4.69
C ILE A 308 2.38 13.84 3.98
N ALA A 309 2.31 13.62 2.67
CA ALA A 309 3.45 13.69 1.78
C ALA A 309 3.37 14.97 0.94
N TYR A 310 4.39 15.82 1.03
CA TYR A 310 4.60 16.91 0.07
C TYR A 310 5.43 16.38 -1.08
N LYS A 311 4.91 16.46 -2.30
CA LYS A 311 5.64 16.06 -3.50
C LYS A 311 6.29 17.27 -4.16
N PHE A 312 7.57 17.15 -4.47
CA PHE A 312 8.27 18.19 -5.24
C PHE A 312 7.63 18.37 -6.61
N LYS A 313 7.81 19.55 -7.19
CA LYS A 313 7.32 19.81 -8.53
C LYS A 313 7.85 18.77 -9.50
N ALA A 314 6.94 18.18 -10.27
CA ALA A 314 7.31 17.21 -11.28
C ALA A 314 8.14 17.87 -12.39
N GLU A 315 9.13 17.13 -12.88
CA GLU A 315 9.88 17.52 -14.08
C GLU A 315 8.92 17.53 -15.27
N ARG A 316 9.11 18.52 -16.17
CA ARG A 316 8.36 18.65 -17.43
C ARG A 316 9.24 18.34 -18.60
N ALA A 317 8.68 17.61 -19.57
CA ALA A 317 9.27 17.44 -20.88
C ALA A 317 8.30 17.91 -21.96
N CYS A 318 8.84 18.41 -23.08
CA CYS A 318 8.04 18.79 -24.26
C CYS A 318 8.28 17.77 -25.36
N THR A 319 7.20 17.21 -25.91
CA THR A 319 7.28 16.16 -26.96
C THR A 319 6.10 16.27 -27.92
N ARG A 320 6.23 15.68 -29.13
CA ARG A 320 5.19 15.76 -30.15
C ARG A 320 4.11 14.70 -29.92
N LEU A 321 2.84 15.10 -30.04
CA LEU A 321 1.67 14.22 -30.04
C LEU A 321 1.47 13.62 -31.45
N ASN A 322 1.62 12.32 -31.58
CA ASN A 322 1.53 11.63 -32.86
C ASN A 322 0.14 11.07 -33.16
N SER A 323 -0.54 10.55 -32.13
CA SER A 323 -1.89 10.00 -32.25
C SER A 323 -2.57 9.88 -30.88
N VAL A 324 -3.89 9.67 -30.89
CA VAL A 324 -4.67 9.34 -29.70
C VAL A 324 -5.29 7.97 -29.91
N THR A 325 -5.08 7.08 -28.95
CA THR A 325 -5.73 5.77 -28.86
C THR A 325 -6.68 5.72 -27.68
N TYR A 326 -7.60 4.77 -27.66
CA TYR A 326 -8.62 4.68 -26.62
C TYR A 326 -8.57 3.32 -25.96
N GLN A 327 -8.64 3.30 -24.66
CA GLN A 327 -8.63 2.09 -23.82
C GLN A 327 -9.95 1.95 -23.11
N VAL A 328 -10.49 0.73 -23.09
CA VAL A 328 -11.74 0.42 -22.39
C VAL A 328 -11.41 -0.26 -21.07
N GLY A 329 -11.83 0.33 -19.97
CA GLY A 329 -11.64 -0.21 -18.63
C GLY A 329 -12.72 -1.24 -18.24
N ARG A 330 -12.55 -1.85 -17.09
CA ARG A 330 -13.44 -2.86 -16.48
C ARG A 330 -14.90 -2.42 -16.38
N THR A 331 -15.14 -1.14 -16.15
CA THR A 331 -16.48 -0.56 -16.00
C THR A 331 -17.05 -0.04 -17.32
N GLY A 332 -16.38 -0.28 -18.44
CA GLY A 332 -16.73 0.27 -19.73
C GLY A 332 -16.20 1.69 -19.97
N ALA A 333 -15.59 2.33 -18.99
CA ALA A 333 -15.00 3.66 -19.12
C ALA A 333 -13.96 3.70 -20.25
N VAL A 334 -14.13 4.65 -21.19
CA VAL A 334 -13.23 4.84 -22.34
C VAL A 334 -12.28 5.98 -22.03
N THR A 335 -11.00 5.63 -21.91
CA THR A 335 -9.93 6.57 -21.58
C THR A 335 -9.07 6.86 -22.81
N PRO A 336 -8.96 8.12 -23.25
CA PRO A 336 -8.05 8.50 -24.33
C PRO A 336 -6.61 8.51 -23.82
N VAL A 337 -5.70 8.03 -24.67
CA VAL A 337 -4.26 7.94 -24.41
C VAL A 337 -3.49 8.58 -25.55
N ALA A 338 -2.70 9.60 -25.23
CA ALA A 338 -1.77 10.22 -26.16
C ALA A 338 -0.59 9.27 -26.45
N ASN A 339 -0.27 9.08 -27.73
CA ASN A 339 0.97 8.45 -28.18
C ASN A 339 1.88 9.56 -28.71
N MET A 340 3.12 9.60 -28.20
CA MET A 340 4.03 10.73 -28.39
C MET A 340 5.40 10.23 -28.83
N ASP A 341 6.22 11.13 -29.37
CA ASP A 341 7.63 10.86 -29.52
C ASP A 341 8.27 10.54 -28.17
N ALA A 342 9.23 9.63 -28.20
CA ALA A 342 9.94 9.23 -26.99
C ALA A 342 10.66 10.42 -26.35
N VAL A 343 10.42 10.67 -25.08
CA VAL A 343 11.06 11.75 -24.34
C VAL A 343 11.55 11.25 -23.00
N GLN A 344 12.74 11.73 -22.60
CA GLN A 344 13.30 11.45 -21.27
C GLN A 344 12.55 12.30 -20.24
N LEU A 345 12.03 11.67 -19.20
CA LEU A 345 11.29 12.34 -18.13
C LEU A 345 11.42 11.57 -16.82
N ALA A 346 11.95 12.23 -15.79
CA ALA A 346 12.17 11.64 -14.47
C ALA A 346 12.82 10.24 -14.53
N GLY A 347 13.98 10.16 -15.22
CA GLY A 347 14.79 8.94 -15.31
C GLY A 347 14.22 7.81 -16.17
N THR A 348 13.11 8.03 -16.90
CA THR A 348 12.53 7.03 -17.81
C THR A 348 12.17 7.62 -19.16
N ILE A 349 12.06 6.75 -20.16
CA ILE A 349 11.56 7.15 -21.50
C ILE A 349 10.03 7.04 -21.50
N VAL A 350 9.36 8.17 -21.75
CA VAL A 350 7.91 8.27 -21.86
C VAL A 350 7.51 8.36 -23.32
N LYS A 351 6.55 7.54 -23.75
CA LYS A 351 5.97 7.51 -25.11
C LYS A 351 4.45 7.66 -25.10
N ARG A 352 3.82 7.53 -23.92
CA ARG A 352 2.36 7.54 -23.75
C ARG A 352 1.99 8.33 -22.53
N ALA A 353 0.86 9.07 -22.60
CA ALA A 353 0.31 9.80 -21.47
C ALA A 353 -1.23 9.73 -21.46
N THR A 354 -1.84 9.78 -20.28
CA THR A 354 -3.31 9.83 -20.20
C THR A 354 -3.84 11.21 -20.61
N LEU A 355 -5.00 11.21 -21.26
CA LEU A 355 -5.80 12.40 -21.60
C LEU A 355 -7.11 12.47 -20.80
N ASN A 356 -7.27 11.60 -19.83
CA ASN A 356 -8.41 11.50 -18.92
C ASN A 356 -9.77 11.28 -19.63
N ASN A 357 -10.31 12.28 -20.34
CA ASN A 357 -11.61 12.27 -21.01
C ASN A 357 -11.70 13.29 -22.14
N GLU A 358 -12.85 13.39 -22.82
CA GLU A 358 -13.08 14.33 -23.89
C GLU A 358 -13.00 15.80 -23.44
N ASP A 359 -13.51 16.14 -22.27
CA ASP A 359 -13.49 17.51 -21.75
C ASP A 359 -12.06 18.00 -21.52
N PHE A 360 -11.17 17.09 -21.09
CA PHE A 360 -9.74 17.36 -20.95
C PHE A 360 -9.09 17.66 -22.31
N ILE A 361 -9.40 16.89 -23.37
CA ILE A 361 -8.92 17.12 -24.74
C ILE A 361 -9.37 18.49 -25.22
N ARG A 362 -10.65 18.82 -25.03
CA ARG A 362 -11.25 20.11 -25.42
C ARG A 362 -10.64 21.29 -24.63
N SER A 363 -10.37 21.12 -23.33
CA SER A 363 -9.83 22.20 -22.50
C SER A 363 -8.46 22.69 -22.96
N PHE A 364 -7.68 21.84 -23.62
CA PHE A 364 -6.39 22.18 -24.22
C PHE A 364 -6.46 22.51 -25.72
N ASP A 365 -7.64 22.42 -26.35
CA ASP A 365 -7.76 22.49 -27.82
C ASP A 365 -6.72 21.59 -28.50
N LEU A 366 -6.64 20.34 -28.04
CA LEU A 366 -5.55 19.43 -28.41
C LEU A 366 -5.67 18.98 -29.86
N GLN A 367 -4.55 19.06 -30.60
CA GLN A 367 -4.47 18.67 -32.01
C GLN A 367 -3.36 17.63 -32.22
N ILE A 368 -3.59 16.73 -33.17
CA ILE A 368 -2.54 15.80 -33.61
C ILE A 368 -1.43 16.61 -34.27
N GLY A 369 -0.19 16.37 -33.88
CA GLY A 369 0.97 17.16 -34.27
C GLY A 369 1.41 18.21 -33.26
N ASP A 370 0.57 18.53 -32.26
CA ASP A 370 0.93 19.45 -31.18
C ASP A 370 2.19 19.04 -30.44
N TYR A 371 2.96 20.02 -30.02
CA TYR A 371 3.97 19.83 -28.99
C TYR A 371 3.33 19.99 -27.62
N VAL A 372 3.37 18.94 -26.80
CA VAL A 372 2.70 18.86 -25.51
C VAL A 372 3.69 18.81 -24.37
N TYR A 373 3.35 19.46 -23.26
CA TYR A 373 4.10 19.35 -22.02
C TYR A 373 3.60 18.15 -21.24
N VAL A 374 4.53 17.27 -20.86
CA VAL A 374 4.25 16.02 -20.13
C VAL A 374 4.90 16.06 -18.75
N GLU A 375 4.17 15.68 -17.74
CA GLU A 375 4.64 15.45 -16.39
C GLU A 375 4.30 14.03 -15.94
N LYS A 376 5.03 13.49 -14.97
CA LYS A 376 4.61 12.27 -14.27
C LYS A 376 3.82 12.64 -13.02
N GLY A 377 2.52 12.36 -13.01
CA GLY A 377 1.68 12.48 -11.82
C GLY A 377 2.15 11.51 -10.73
N GLY A 378 2.61 12.05 -9.59
CA GLY A 378 3.21 11.26 -8.54
C GLY A 378 4.48 10.52 -8.97
N GLU A 379 5.18 11.05 -9.97
CA GLU A 379 6.40 10.49 -10.59
C GLU A 379 6.22 9.12 -11.27
N ILE A 380 4.99 8.63 -11.42
CA ILE A 380 4.69 7.31 -11.98
C ILE A 380 3.91 7.39 -13.28
N ILE A 381 2.75 8.06 -13.29
CA ILE A 381 1.82 8.07 -14.43
C ILE A 381 2.02 9.34 -15.27
N PRO A 382 2.43 9.21 -16.56
CA PRO A 382 2.54 10.34 -17.46
C PRO A 382 1.19 10.97 -17.76
N LYS A 383 1.09 12.29 -17.65
CA LYS A 383 -0.08 13.10 -18.02
C LYS A 383 0.33 14.31 -18.83
N ILE A 384 -0.50 14.73 -19.76
CA ILE A 384 -0.32 16.00 -20.47
C ILE A 384 -0.79 17.13 -19.54
N VAL A 385 -0.03 18.21 -19.47
CA VAL A 385 -0.30 19.37 -18.60
C VAL A 385 -0.37 20.68 -19.35
N GLY A 386 -0.18 20.65 -20.66
CA GLY A 386 -0.29 21.84 -21.51
C GLY A 386 0.12 21.56 -22.95
N VAL A 387 -0.12 22.54 -23.81
CA VAL A 387 0.26 22.56 -25.23
C VAL A 387 1.18 23.76 -25.46
N ALA A 388 2.27 23.52 -26.20
CA ALA A 388 3.14 24.60 -26.70
C ALA A 388 2.54 25.16 -27.99
N VAL A 389 1.52 26.00 -27.86
CA VAL A 389 0.72 26.52 -28.99
C VAL A 389 1.60 27.24 -30.01
N GLU A 390 2.66 27.90 -29.55
CA GLU A 390 3.65 28.57 -30.39
C GLU A 390 4.44 27.62 -31.30
N LYS A 391 4.41 26.33 -31.02
CA LYS A 391 5.07 25.25 -31.81
C LYS A 391 4.09 24.42 -32.61
N ARG A 392 2.80 24.79 -32.62
CA ARG A 392 1.77 24.04 -33.34
C ARG A 392 2.05 24.05 -34.83
N PRO A 393 2.14 22.89 -35.50
CA PRO A 393 2.29 22.82 -36.95
C PRO A 393 1.06 23.36 -37.68
N GLU A 394 1.24 23.88 -38.88
CA GLU A 394 0.11 24.40 -39.71
C GLU A 394 -0.85 23.27 -40.16
N ASP A 395 -0.36 22.03 -40.25
CA ASP A 395 -1.09 20.82 -40.62
C ASP A 395 -1.66 20.06 -39.42
N ALA A 396 -1.68 20.64 -38.23
CA ALA A 396 -2.23 20.03 -37.05
C ALA A 396 -3.75 19.81 -37.19
N GLU A 397 -4.24 18.62 -36.80
CA GLU A 397 -5.66 18.27 -36.91
C GLU A 397 -6.30 18.13 -35.50
N PRO A 398 -7.51 18.71 -35.26
CA PRO A 398 -8.19 18.58 -33.98
C PRO A 398 -8.39 17.11 -33.59
N VAL A 399 -8.09 16.78 -32.34
CA VAL A 399 -8.40 15.47 -31.77
C VAL A 399 -9.91 15.34 -31.60
N ARG A 400 -10.52 14.40 -32.32
CA ARG A 400 -11.94 14.09 -32.22
C ARG A 400 -12.13 12.86 -31.33
N PHE A 401 -13.00 12.97 -30.33
CA PHE A 401 -13.33 11.82 -29.50
C PHE A 401 -14.17 10.82 -30.29
N ILE A 402 -13.98 9.52 -30.05
CA ILE A 402 -14.66 8.45 -30.75
C ILE A 402 -16.12 8.32 -30.26
N ASP A 403 -17.04 7.93 -31.14
CA ASP A 403 -18.46 7.69 -30.85
C ASP A 403 -18.79 6.21 -30.60
N ARG A 404 -17.87 5.31 -30.93
CA ARG A 404 -18.02 3.85 -30.79
C ARG A 404 -16.87 3.25 -30.02
N CYS A 405 -17.19 2.18 -29.28
CA CYS A 405 -16.21 1.41 -28.55
C CYS A 405 -15.15 0.83 -29.50
N PRO A 406 -13.86 1.05 -29.26
CA PRO A 406 -12.78 0.58 -30.14
C PRO A 406 -12.64 -0.96 -30.11
N GLU A 407 -13.22 -1.64 -29.12
CA GLU A 407 -13.09 -3.07 -28.92
C GLU A 407 -14.29 -3.89 -29.43
N CYS A 408 -15.50 -3.35 -29.29
CA CYS A 408 -16.71 -4.09 -29.67
C CYS A 408 -17.65 -3.34 -30.63
N GLY A 409 -17.31 -2.10 -31.04
CA GLY A 409 -18.08 -1.32 -31.97
C GLY A 409 -19.41 -0.74 -31.44
N THR A 410 -19.79 -1.02 -30.19
CA THR A 410 -21.03 -0.52 -29.59
C THR A 410 -20.97 1.00 -29.44
N PRO A 411 -22.06 1.76 -29.76
CA PRO A 411 -22.09 3.19 -29.52
C PRO A 411 -21.82 3.53 -28.05
N LEU A 412 -20.95 4.53 -27.83
CA LEU A 412 -20.63 5.01 -26.50
C LEU A 412 -21.76 5.85 -25.91
N VAL A 413 -21.90 5.81 -24.59
CA VAL A 413 -22.86 6.65 -23.84
C VAL A 413 -22.09 7.54 -22.88
N ARG A 414 -22.59 8.77 -22.68
CA ARG A 414 -22.15 9.68 -21.64
C ARG A 414 -23.34 9.98 -20.76
N TYR A 415 -23.23 9.68 -19.46
CA TYR A 415 -24.28 9.96 -18.51
C TYR A 415 -24.28 11.45 -18.12
N GLU A 416 -25.46 11.99 -17.78
CA GLU A 416 -25.56 13.33 -17.20
C GLU A 416 -24.65 13.43 -15.96
N ASP A 417 -23.96 14.55 -15.81
CA ASP A 417 -23.00 14.83 -14.73
C ASP A 417 -21.70 13.99 -14.74
N GLU A 418 -21.46 13.16 -15.75
CA GLU A 418 -20.20 12.44 -15.89
C GLU A 418 -19.37 12.94 -17.08
N ALA A 419 -18.05 13.13 -16.83
CA ALA A 419 -17.12 13.55 -17.89
C ALA A 419 -16.64 12.39 -18.78
N VAL A 420 -16.95 11.16 -18.39
CA VAL A 420 -16.43 9.93 -19.02
C VAL A 420 -17.45 9.32 -19.94
N HIS A 421 -16.99 8.85 -21.11
CA HIS A 421 -17.78 8.03 -22.03
C HIS A 421 -17.65 6.56 -21.64
N TYR A 422 -18.72 5.81 -21.77
CA TYR A 422 -18.79 4.39 -21.45
C TYR A 422 -19.25 3.53 -22.61
N CYS A 423 -18.66 2.34 -22.73
CA CYS A 423 -19.22 1.26 -23.52
C CYS A 423 -20.30 0.54 -22.69
N PRO A 424 -21.58 0.58 -23.09
CA PRO A 424 -22.67 -0.05 -22.33
C PRO A 424 -22.73 -1.57 -22.52
N ASN A 425 -21.96 -2.16 -23.42
CA ASN A 425 -21.94 -3.60 -23.69
C ASN A 425 -21.11 -4.35 -22.64
N ASP A 426 -21.64 -4.47 -21.44
CA ASP A 426 -20.94 -5.03 -20.30
C ASP A 426 -20.78 -6.56 -20.34
N THR A 427 -21.61 -7.25 -21.10
CA THR A 427 -21.57 -8.72 -21.24
C THR A 427 -20.85 -9.20 -22.51
N GLY A 428 -20.61 -8.32 -23.49
CA GLY A 428 -20.00 -8.68 -24.76
C GLY A 428 -18.66 -7.99 -25.06
N CYS A 429 -18.30 -6.94 -24.32
CA CYS A 429 -17.06 -6.20 -24.54
C CYS A 429 -15.85 -6.92 -23.90
N PRO A 430 -14.85 -7.38 -24.67
CA PRO A 430 -13.77 -8.19 -24.15
C PRO A 430 -12.99 -7.56 -22.98
N PRO A 431 -12.57 -6.29 -23.02
CA PRO A 431 -11.90 -5.66 -21.87
C PRO A 431 -12.74 -5.62 -20.61
N GLN A 432 -14.06 -5.42 -20.72
CA GLN A 432 -14.94 -5.41 -19.55
C GLN A 432 -15.04 -6.80 -18.91
N ILE A 433 -15.19 -7.84 -19.73
CA ILE A 433 -15.23 -9.22 -19.27
C ILE A 433 -13.91 -9.59 -18.58
N LYS A 434 -12.79 -9.38 -19.25
CA LYS A 434 -11.45 -9.69 -18.71
C LYS A 434 -11.18 -8.91 -17.43
N GLY A 435 -11.44 -7.61 -17.43
CA GLY A 435 -11.22 -6.75 -16.28
C GLY A 435 -12.09 -7.10 -15.06
N ARG A 436 -13.30 -7.62 -15.24
CA ARG A 436 -14.13 -8.16 -14.14
C ARG A 436 -13.53 -9.42 -13.55
N ILE A 437 -13.00 -10.31 -14.39
CA ILE A 437 -12.33 -11.54 -13.95
C ILE A 437 -11.04 -11.18 -13.20
N GLU A 438 -10.24 -10.23 -13.73
CA GLU A 438 -9.02 -9.73 -13.07
C GLU A 438 -9.34 -9.09 -11.70
N HIS A 439 -10.41 -8.31 -11.61
CA HIS A 439 -10.88 -7.77 -10.34
C HIS A 439 -11.28 -8.87 -9.35
N PHE A 440 -12.04 -9.87 -9.83
CA PHE A 440 -12.52 -10.97 -9.01
C PHE A 440 -11.37 -11.80 -8.41
N ILE A 441 -10.35 -12.13 -9.20
CA ILE A 441 -9.20 -12.91 -8.74
C ILE A 441 -8.21 -12.10 -7.89
N ALA A 442 -8.33 -10.77 -7.86
CA ALA A 442 -7.38 -9.90 -7.18
C ALA A 442 -7.23 -10.24 -5.69
N ARG A 443 -6.04 -9.93 -5.13
CA ARG A 443 -5.67 -10.20 -3.73
C ARG A 443 -6.70 -9.66 -2.73
N ARG A 444 -7.25 -8.46 -2.95
CA ARG A 444 -8.28 -7.85 -2.09
C ARG A 444 -9.68 -8.44 -2.29
N ALA A 445 -9.92 -9.09 -3.41
CA ALA A 445 -11.19 -9.76 -3.71
C ALA A 445 -11.10 -11.24 -3.33
N MET A 446 -11.14 -12.18 -4.28
CA MET A 446 -11.14 -13.61 -4.00
C MET A 446 -9.75 -14.19 -3.78
N ASN A 447 -8.69 -13.43 -3.97
CA ASN A 447 -7.28 -13.83 -3.75
C ASN A 447 -6.92 -15.16 -4.45
N ILE A 448 -7.24 -15.27 -5.72
CA ILE A 448 -6.88 -16.45 -6.51
C ILE A 448 -5.49 -16.23 -7.10
N ASP A 449 -4.48 -16.74 -6.42
CA ASP A 449 -3.11 -16.66 -6.86
C ASP A 449 -2.85 -17.52 -8.11
N SER A 450 -1.78 -17.21 -8.84
CA SER A 450 -1.32 -17.91 -10.05
C SER A 450 -2.18 -17.70 -11.31
N ILE A 451 -3.16 -16.81 -11.28
CA ILE A 451 -3.88 -16.29 -12.44
C ILE A 451 -3.58 -14.79 -12.57
N GLY A 452 -2.87 -14.39 -13.62
CA GLY A 452 -2.60 -13.00 -13.95
C GLY A 452 -3.36 -12.53 -15.19
N PRO A 453 -3.23 -11.25 -15.59
CA PRO A 453 -3.93 -10.69 -16.77
C PRO A 453 -3.67 -11.48 -18.07
N GLU A 454 -2.44 -11.96 -18.29
CA GLU A 454 -2.08 -12.79 -19.45
C GLU A 454 -2.81 -14.15 -19.43
N THR A 455 -2.94 -14.76 -18.26
CA THR A 455 -3.67 -16.03 -18.10
C THR A 455 -5.17 -15.81 -18.31
N VAL A 456 -5.74 -14.71 -17.81
CA VAL A 456 -7.14 -14.33 -18.04
C VAL A 456 -7.40 -14.15 -19.54
N ASP A 457 -6.48 -13.45 -20.23
CA ASP A 457 -6.59 -13.24 -21.68
C ASP A 457 -6.52 -14.56 -22.46
N ASP A 458 -5.62 -15.49 -22.09
CA ASP A 458 -5.53 -16.81 -22.68
C ASP A 458 -6.82 -17.62 -22.46
N TYR A 459 -7.33 -17.68 -21.23
CA TYR A 459 -8.57 -18.39 -20.91
C TYR A 459 -9.77 -17.80 -21.65
N TYR A 460 -9.84 -16.47 -21.75
CA TYR A 460 -10.87 -15.79 -22.51
C TYR A 460 -10.81 -16.13 -24.01
N ARG A 461 -9.63 -16.04 -24.65
CA ARG A 461 -9.45 -16.38 -26.07
C ARG A 461 -9.81 -17.83 -26.37
N ARG A 462 -9.50 -18.74 -25.49
CA ARG A 462 -9.81 -20.17 -25.60
C ARG A 462 -11.26 -20.51 -25.25
N GLY A 463 -12.05 -19.56 -24.84
CA GLY A 463 -13.44 -19.74 -24.47
C GLY A 463 -13.67 -20.45 -23.13
N LEU A 464 -12.65 -20.59 -22.30
CA LEU A 464 -12.75 -21.24 -20.97
C LEU A 464 -13.48 -20.37 -19.96
N VAL A 465 -13.39 -19.05 -20.07
CA VAL A 465 -14.05 -18.10 -19.20
C VAL A 465 -14.74 -16.99 -19.98
N ARG A 466 -15.97 -16.67 -19.61
CA ARG A 466 -16.77 -15.52 -20.10
C ARG A 466 -17.29 -14.65 -18.96
N ASN A 467 -17.30 -15.17 -17.75
CA ASN A 467 -17.66 -14.46 -16.53
C ASN A 467 -16.92 -15.07 -15.33
N ILE A 468 -17.05 -14.44 -14.17
CA ILE A 468 -16.35 -14.82 -12.94
C ILE A 468 -16.74 -16.21 -12.43
N ALA A 469 -17.97 -16.69 -12.67
CA ALA A 469 -18.41 -18.02 -12.24
C ALA A 469 -17.76 -19.15 -13.05
N ASP A 470 -17.34 -18.88 -14.30
CA ASP A 470 -16.70 -19.89 -15.15
C ASP A 470 -15.34 -20.34 -14.60
N LEU A 471 -14.69 -19.54 -13.76
CA LEU A 471 -13.45 -19.90 -13.08
C LEU A 471 -13.59 -21.21 -12.28
N TYR A 472 -14.75 -21.45 -11.70
CA TYR A 472 -15.05 -22.64 -10.88
C TYR A 472 -15.39 -23.88 -11.70
N THR A 473 -15.47 -23.78 -13.02
CA THR A 473 -15.72 -24.91 -13.94
C THR A 473 -14.47 -25.32 -14.72
N ILE A 474 -13.34 -24.63 -14.55
CA ILE A 474 -12.12 -24.93 -15.29
C ILE A 474 -11.55 -26.29 -14.87
N GLN A 475 -11.29 -27.14 -15.86
CA GLN A 475 -10.71 -28.47 -15.67
C GLN A 475 -9.18 -28.43 -15.83
N LYS A 476 -8.48 -29.33 -15.12
CA LYS A 476 -7.02 -29.46 -15.16
C LYS A 476 -6.49 -29.62 -16.58
N ASP A 477 -7.15 -30.46 -17.39
CA ASP A 477 -6.73 -30.75 -18.76
C ASP A 477 -6.85 -29.50 -19.65
N ALA A 478 -7.87 -28.67 -19.43
CA ALA A 478 -8.02 -27.39 -20.14
C ALA A 478 -6.89 -26.40 -19.80
N ILE A 479 -6.40 -26.37 -18.58
CA ILE A 479 -5.25 -25.55 -18.19
C ILE A 479 -3.97 -26.09 -18.83
N ASN A 480 -3.75 -27.40 -18.80
CA ASN A 480 -2.54 -28.06 -19.34
C ASN A 480 -2.43 -27.91 -20.87
N ALA A 481 -3.55 -27.84 -21.59
CA ALA A 481 -3.56 -27.67 -23.04
C ALA A 481 -2.90 -26.35 -23.52
N SER A 482 -2.64 -25.37 -22.61
CA SER A 482 -1.88 -24.14 -22.92
C SER A 482 -0.36 -24.31 -22.82
N GLY A 483 0.16 -25.52 -22.59
CA GLY A 483 1.58 -25.75 -22.32
C GLY A 483 2.02 -25.36 -20.90
N THR A 484 1.06 -25.09 -20.04
CA THR A 484 1.29 -24.78 -18.61
C THR A 484 1.87 -26.00 -17.90
N ARG A 485 2.94 -25.84 -17.13
CA ARG A 485 3.53 -26.90 -16.34
C ARG A 485 2.52 -27.45 -15.33
N GLU A 486 2.47 -28.77 -15.13
CA GLU A 486 1.51 -29.45 -14.26
C GLU A 486 1.42 -28.86 -12.85
N LYS A 487 2.56 -28.48 -12.26
CA LYS A 487 2.61 -27.79 -10.95
C LYS A 487 1.90 -26.44 -10.94
N SER A 488 1.92 -25.69 -12.05
CA SER A 488 1.21 -24.41 -12.17
C SER A 488 -0.30 -24.61 -12.28
N ALA A 489 -0.76 -25.63 -13.03
CA ALA A 489 -2.16 -25.97 -13.11
C ALA A 489 -2.74 -26.39 -11.75
N GLN A 490 -1.99 -27.18 -10.98
CA GLN A 490 -2.38 -27.56 -9.61
C GLN A 490 -2.49 -26.34 -8.69
N LYS A 491 -1.58 -25.37 -8.79
CA LYS A 491 -1.66 -24.12 -8.01
C LYS A 491 -2.89 -23.28 -8.34
N VAL A 492 -3.22 -23.16 -9.63
CA VAL A 492 -4.43 -22.45 -10.08
C VAL A 492 -5.68 -23.09 -9.46
N LEU A 493 -5.82 -24.41 -9.59
CA LEU A 493 -6.98 -25.13 -9.04
C LEU A 493 -7.05 -25.05 -7.51
N ALA A 494 -5.92 -25.16 -6.83
CA ALA A 494 -5.84 -24.97 -5.38
C ALA A 494 -6.25 -23.57 -4.95
N GLY A 495 -5.83 -22.53 -5.70
CA GLY A 495 -6.23 -21.14 -5.46
C GLY A 495 -7.73 -20.93 -5.66
N ILE A 496 -8.30 -21.50 -6.72
CA ILE A 496 -9.75 -21.45 -6.97
C ILE A 496 -10.51 -22.14 -5.82
N GLU A 497 -10.08 -23.31 -5.37
CA GLU A 497 -10.73 -24.03 -4.27
C GLU A 497 -10.60 -23.26 -2.94
N ALA A 498 -9.42 -22.70 -2.65
CA ALA A 498 -9.19 -21.87 -1.46
C ALA A 498 -10.08 -20.63 -1.43
N SER A 499 -10.38 -20.05 -2.60
CA SER A 499 -11.22 -18.83 -2.70
C SER A 499 -12.65 -19.04 -2.20
N LYS A 500 -13.17 -20.27 -2.18
CA LYS A 500 -14.50 -20.59 -1.65
C LYS A 500 -14.65 -20.29 -0.15
N LYS A 501 -13.51 -20.18 0.57
CA LYS A 501 -13.47 -19.86 2.01
C LYS A 501 -13.32 -18.35 2.29
N VAL A 502 -13.21 -17.56 1.25
CA VAL A 502 -13.06 -16.11 1.39
C VAL A 502 -14.31 -15.51 2.04
N PRO A 503 -14.18 -14.60 3.05
CA PRO A 503 -15.31 -14.03 3.77
C PRO A 503 -16.31 -13.30 2.88
N PHE A 504 -17.58 -13.29 3.30
CA PHE A 504 -18.70 -12.75 2.54
C PHE A 504 -18.52 -11.30 2.10
N GLU A 505 -17.99 -10.43 2.93
CA GLU A 505 -17.73 -9.02 2.57
C GLU A 505 -16.77 -8.88 1.38
N ARG A 506 -15.82 -9.80 1.24
CA ARG A 506 -14.91 -9.83 0.10
C ARG A 506 -15.58 -10.39 -1.14
N VAL A 507 -16.50 -11.35 -0.99
CA VAL A 507 -17.34 -11.82 -2.10
C VAL A 507 -18.17 -10.68 -2.66
N VAL A 508 -18.81 -9.88 -1.82
CA VAL A 508 -19.58 -8.68 -2.25
C VAL A 508 -18.68 -7.70 -3.01
N PHE A 509 -17.47 -7.43 -2.50
CA PHE A 509 -16.50 -6.58 -3.20
C PHE A 509 -16.06 -7.19 -4.54
N ALA A 510 -15.84 -8.51 -4.58
CA ALA A 510 -15.37 -9.23 -5.76
C ALA A 510 -16.39 -9.23 -6.92
N LEU A 511 -17.69 -9.10 -6.64
CA LEU A 511 -18.71 -8.93 -7.69
C LEU A 511 -18.46 -7.72 -8.59
N GLY A 512 -17.69 -6.74 -8.11
CA GLY A 512 -17.30 -5.58 -8.89
C GLY A 512 -18.42 -4.62 -9.20
N ILE A 513 -19.43 -4.54 -8.34
CA ILE A 513 -20.57 -3.61 -8.46
C ILE A 513 -20.02 -2.18 -8.55
N ARG A 514 -20.48 -1.41 -9.52
CA ARG A 514 -20.01 -0.04 -9.74
C ARG A 514 -20.22 0.81 -8.47
N PHE A 515 -19.25 1.63 -8.11
CA PHE A 515 -19.19 2.46 -6.90
C PHE A 515 -19.10 1.70 -5.57
N VAL A 516 -19.23 0.38 -5.56
CA VAL A 516 -19.04 -0.43 -4.34
C VAL A 516 -17.55 -0.77 -4.19
N GLY A 517 -16.88 0.00 -3.34
CA GLY A 517 -15.50 -0.28 -2.92
C GLY A 517 -15.45 -1.26 -1.75
N GLU A 518 -14.25 -1.61 -1.30
CA GLU A 518 -14.02 -2.55 -0.19
C GLU A 518 -14.76 -2.12 1.10
N THR A 519 -14.69 -0.83 1.46
CA THR A 519 -15.39 -0.30 2.63
C THR A 519 -16.91 -0.42 2.51
N SER A 520 -17.47 -0.02 1.36
CA SER A 520 -18.91 -0.11 1.12
C SER A 520 -19.40 -1.55 1.10
N ALA A 521 -18.62 -2.48 0.51
CA ALA A 521 -18.94 -3.91 0.51
C ALA A 521 -18.99 -4.48 1.92
N LYS A 522 -18.05 -4.09 2.79
CA LYS A 522 -18.03 -4.49 4.21
C LYS A 522 -19.24 -3.96 4.98
N LEU A 523 -19.62 -2.69 4.76
CA LEU A 523 -20.81 -2.10 5.38
C LEU A 523 -22.10 -2.81 4.94
N LEU A 524 -22.25 -3.06 3.64
CA LEU A 524 -23.38 -3.79 3.08
C LEU A 524 -23.47 -5.22 3.60
N ALA A 525 -22.35 -5.96 3.61
CA ALA A 525 -22.29 -7.33 4.12
C ALA A 525 -22.70 -7.42 5.60
N ARG A 526 -22.24 -6.50 6.43
CA ARG A 526 -22.59 -6.44 7.86
C ARG A 526 -24.07 -6.12 8.09
N ARG A 527 -24.64 -5.18 7.32
CA ARG A 527 -26.04 -4.76 7.48
C ARG A 527 -27.02 -5.83 7.01
N PHE A 528 -26.77 -6.42 5.84
CA PHE A 528 -27.69 -7.36 5.22
C PHE A 528 -27.40 -8.82 5.58
N LYS A 529 -26.20 -9.14 6.06
CA LYS A 529 -25.76 -10.44 6.57
C LYS A 529 -25.72 -11.56 5.53
N THR A 530 -26.58 -11.57 4.53
CA THR A 530 -26.64 -12.58 3.47
C THR A 530 -26.74 -11.92 2.09
N MET A 531 -26.27 -12.64 1.06
CA MET A 531 -26.40 -12.21 -0.34
C MET A 531 -27.88 -12.07 -0.76
N GLU A 532 -28.74 -12.95 -0.26
CA GLU A 532 -30.18 -12.89 -0.55
C GLU A 532 -30.84 -11.63 0.02
N ALA A 533 -30.54 -11.28 1.27
CA ALA A 533 -31.05 -10.03 1.84
C ALA A 533 -30.50 -8.78 1.11
N LEU A 534 -29.24 -8.81 0.69
CA LEU A 534 -28.60 -7.72 -0.05
C LEU A 534 -29.24 -7.54 -1.45
N ARG A 535 -29.49 -8.65 -2.19
CA ARG A 535 -30.07 -8.58 -3.55
C ARG A 535 -31.53 -8.11 -3.56
N ASN A 536 -32.25 -8.36 -2.46
CA ASN A 536 -33.67 -7.99 -2.32
C ASN A 536 -33.86 -6.61 -1.64
N ALA A 537 -32.76 -5.93 -1.28
CA ALA A 537 -32.85 -4.64 -0.61
C ALA A 537 -33.31 -3.52 -1.55
N SER A 538 -34.21 -2.65 -1.09
CA SER A 538 -34.60 -1.44 -1.80
C SER A 538 -33.54 -0.35 -1.71
N VAL A 539 -33.63 0.67 -2.57
CA VAL A 539 -32.72 1.84 -2.52
C VAL A 539 -32.81 2.52 -1.15
N GLU A 540 -33.99 2.65 -0.58
CA GLU A 540 -34.25 3.29 0.73
C GLU A 540 -33.53 2.48 1.84
N GLN A 541 -33.68 1.16 1.85
CA GLN A 541 -33.02 0.28 2.83
C GLN A 541 -31.50 0.32 2.73
N LEU A 542 -30.96 0.41 1.52
CA LEU A 542 -29.52 0.55 1.30
C LEU A 542 -29.00 1.91 1.79
N MET A 543 -29.78 2.98 1.61
CA MET A 543 -29.43 4.34 2.08
C MET A 543 -29.51 4.50 3.61
N GLU A 544 -30.20 3.61 4.34
CA GLU A 544 -30.15 3.57 5.81
C GLU A 544 -28.77 3.20 6.34
N VAL A 545 -27.90 2.59 5.51
CA VAL A 545 -26.55 2.22 5.88
C VAL A 545 -25.66 3.47 5.85
N ASP A 546 -25.11 3.83 6.99
CA ASP A 546 -24.22 4.98 7.09
C ASP A 546 -22.99 4.81 6.18
N GLY A 547 -22.75 5.80 5.31
CA GLY A 547 -21.70 5.72 4.28
C GLY A 547 -22.17 5.16 2.92
N ILE A 548 -23.44 4.78 2.77
CA ILE A 548 -24.04 4.37 1.50
C ILE A 548 -24.96 5.49 1.00
N GLY A 549 -24.52 6.20 -0.02
CA GLY A 549 -25.31 7.24 -0.67
C GLY A 549 -26.19 6.68 -1.80
N GLU A 550 -27.07 7.55 -2.33
CA GLU A 550 -28.04 7.22 -3.39
C GLU A 550 -27.38 6.58 -4.63
N VAL A 551 -26.21 7.07 -5.04
CA VAL A 551 -25.46 6.55 -6.21
C VAL A 551 -25.04 5.08 -5.99
N ILE A 552 -24.53 4.75 -4.81
CA ILE A 552 -24.14 3.38 -4.46
C ILE A 552 -25.38 2.50 -4.37
N ALA A 553 -26.45 2.98 -3.69
CA ALA A 553 -27.68 2.23 -3.50
C ALA A 553 -28.35 1.89 -4.85
N LYS A 554 -28.48 2.86 -5.75
CA LYS A 554 -29.00 2.63 -7.11
C LYS A 554 -28.13 1.64 -7.91
N SER A 555 -26.80 1.72 -7.76
CA SER A 555 -25.89 0.82 -8.45
C SER A 555 -26.05 -0.63 -7.97
N VAL A 556 -26.21 -0.86 -6.67
CA VAL A 556 -26.47 -2.19 -6.11
C VAL A 556 -27.78 -2.77 -6.63
N VAL A 557 -28.87 -1.99 -6.57
CA VAL A 557 -30.18 -2.42 -7.08
C VAL A 557 -30.13 -2.72 -8.58
N THR A 558 -29.51 -1.87 -9.38
CA THR A 558 -29.36 -2.07 -10.83
C THR A 558 -28.54 -3.34 -11.12
N TYR A 559 -27.50 -3.62 -10.36
CA TYR A 559 -26.68 -4.81 -10.53
C TYR A 559 -27.50 -6.10 -10.34
N PHE A 560 -28.30 -6.18 -9.29
CA PHE A 560 -29.11 -7.36 -8.98
C PHE A 560 -30.40 -7.47 -9.79
N HIS A 561 -30.89 -6.38 -10.41
CA HIS A 561 -31.99 -6.44 -11.38
C HIS A 561 -31.57 -6.91 -12.78
N ASN A 562 -30.28 -7.09 -13.01
CA ASN A 562 -29.77 -7.67 -14.24
C ASN A 562 -29.73 -9.20 -14.12
N HIS A 563 -30.58 -9.90 -14.90
CA HIS A 563 -30.70 -11.36 -14.88
C HIS A 563 -29.39 -12.11 -15.15
N VAL A 564 -28.47 -11.51 -15.92
CA VAL A 564 -27.13 -12.11 -16.17
C VAL A 564 -26.32 -12.11 -14.89
N ASN A 565 -26.32 -10.99 -14.16
CA ASN A 565 -25.61 -10.88 -12.89
C ASN A 565 -26.23 -11.77 -11.81
N GLU A 566 -27.57 -11.82 -11.75
CA GLU A 566 -28.31 -12.72 -10.86
C GLU A 566 -27.90 -14.18 -11.08
N HIS A 567 -27.91 -14.63 -12.32
CA HIS A 567 -27.50 -16.00 -12.67
C HIS A 567 -26.02 -16.29 -12.30
N ILE A 568 -25.13 -15.30 -12.48
CA ILE A 568 -23.72 -15.44 -12.06
C ILE A 568 -23.63 -15.64 -10.55
N VAL A 569 -24.35 -14.84 -9.76
CA VAL A 569 -24.37 -14.94 -8.29
C VAL A 569 -24.93 -16.28 -7.83
N ASP A 570 -26.01 -16.76 -8.47
CA ASP A 570 -26.59 -18.08 -8.16
C ASP A 570 -25.61 -19.22 -8.46
N ARG A 571 -24.84 -19.13 -9.55
CA ARG A 571 -23.78 -20.10 -9.87
C ARG A 571 -22.64 -20.05 -8.84
N LEU A 572 -22.21 -18.87 -8.42
CA LEU A 572 -21.20 -18.73 -7.37
C LEU A 572 -21.67 -19.35 -6.05
N ALA A 573 -22.93 -19.17 -5.69
CA ALA A 573 -23.55 -19.82 -4.53
C ALA A 573 -23.53 -21.37 -4.67
N ALA A 574 -23.90 -21.89 -5.84
CA ALA A 574 -23.89 -23.30 -6.13
C ALA A 574 -22.48 -23.92 -6.08
N PHE A 575 -21.42 -23.16 -6.39
CA PHE A 575 -20.03 -23.60 -6.25
C PHE A 575 -19.50 -23.55 -4.80
N GLY A 576 -20.29 -23.04 -3.85
CA GLY A 576 -19.99 -23.07 -2.42
C GLY A 576 -19.20 -21.86 -1.92
N LEU A 577 -19.29 -20.71 -2.58
CA LEU A 577 -18.75 -19.45 -2.05
C LEU A 577 -19.55 -18.99 -0.82
N GLN A 578 -18.92 -18.19 0.03
CA GLN A 578 -19.54 -17.64 1.23
C GLN A 578 -20.60 -16.59 0.85
N MET A 579 -21.88 -16.94 0.91
CA MET A 579 -23.01 -16.06 0.57
C MET A 579 -23.66 -15.40 1.80
N GLY A 580 -22.99 -15.43 2.92
CA GLY A 580 -23.44 -14.82 4.16
C GLY A 580 -22.33 -14.77 5.19
N LEU A 581 -22.57 -14.03 6.27
CA LEU A 581 -21.67 -14.01 7.42
C LEU A 581 -21.66 -15.40 8.07
N SER A 582 -20.49 -15.82 8.55
CA SER A 582 -20.35 -17.09 9.28
C SER A 582 -21.13 -17.07 10.60
N GLU A 583 -21.44 -18.25 11.15
CA GLU A 583 -22.09 -18.35 12.47
C GLU A 583 -21.26 -17.67 13.56
N GLU A 584 -19.94 -17.75 13.50
CA GLU A 584 -19.03 -17.03 14.39
C GLU A 584 -19.19 -15.52 14.27
N GLN A 585 -19.25 -14.99 13.04
CA GLN A 585 -19.47 -13.55 12.80
C GLN A 585 -20.87 -13.08 13.20
N LEU A 586 -21.88 -13.96 13.16
CA LEU A 586 -23.25 -13.68 13.60
C LEU A 586 -23.40 -13.74 15.12
N THR A 587 -22.73 -14.71 15.78
CA THR A 587 -22.73 -14.87 17.25
C THR A 587 -21.83 -13.83 17.92
N GLU A 588 -20.78 -13.37 17.26
CA GLU A 588 -19.95 -12.26 17.70
C GLU A 588 -20.64 -10.87 17.56
N SER A 589 -21.77 -10.77 16.86
CA SER A 589 -22.55 -9.54 16.73
C SER A 589 -23.72 -9.53 17.71
N SER A 590 -23.56 -8.84 18.85
CA SER A 590 -24.66 -8.56 19.75
C SER A 590 -25.25 -7.16 19.46
N ASN A 591 -26.46 -6.91 19.98
CA ASN A 591 -27.09 -5.58 19.91
C ASN A 591 -27.00 -4.82 21.24
N LYS A 592 -26.07 -5.22 22.13
CA LYS A 592 -25.96 -4.64 23.49
C LYS A 592 -25.63 -3.15 23.47
N LEU A 593 -24.96 -2.68 22.43
CA LEU A 593 -24.62 -1.27 22.22
C LEU A 593 -25.44 -0.61 21.09
N ALA A 594 -26.54 -1.24 20.65
CA ALA A 594 -27.37 -0.71 19.57
C ALA A 594 -27.85 0.72 19.89
N GLY A 595 -27.70 1.63 18.90
CA GLY A 595 -28.06 3.04 19.05
C GLY A 595 -27.11 3.87 19.90
N LYS A 596 -26.03 3.29 20.45
CA LYS A 596 -25.02 4.02 21.22
C LYS A 596 -23.96 4.62 20.29
N SER A 597 -23.70 5.92 20.44
CA SER A 597 -22.56 6.61 19.80
C SER A 597 -21.44 6.75 20.83
N ILE A 598 -20.32 6.11 20.59
CA ILE A 598 -19.24 5.94 21.58
C ILE A 598 -17.95 6.57 21.05
N VAL A 599 -17.31 7.40 21.84
CA VAL A 599 -15.97 7.95 21.56
C VAL A 599 -14.94 7.12 22.32
N ILE A 600 -13.87 6.73 21.68
CA ILE A 600 -12.72 6.06 22.32
C ILE A 600 -11.62 7.10 22.55
N SER A 601 -11.13 7.24 23.78
CA SER A 601 -10.10 8.22 24.13
C SER A 601 -9.19 7.71 25.25
N GLY A 602 -7.89 7.98 25.14
CA GLY A 602 -6.89 7.54 26.10
C GLY A 602 -6.06 6.35 25.62
N VAL A 603 -5.21 5.84 26.50
CA VAL A 603 -4.38 4.64 26.32
C VAL A 603 -5.02 3.50 27.09
N PHE A 604 -5.08 2.33 26.50
CA PHE A 604 -5.79 1.17 27.04
C PHE A 604 -4.79 0.07 27.42
N ALA A 605 -5.07 -0.63 28.51
CA ALA A 605 -4.20 -1.67 29.05
C ALA A 605 -4.55 -3.08 28.54
N LYS A 606 -5.85 -3.36 28.29
CA LYS A 606 -6.32 -4.72 27.95
C LYS A 606 -6.41 -4.98 26.48
N HIS A 607 -6.87 -4.00 25.71
CA HIS A 607 -7.04 -4.12 24.25
C HIS A 607 -6.58 -2.84 23.57
N SER A 608 -6.16 -2.98 22.31
CA SER A 608 -5.86 -1.83 21.47
C SER A 608 -7.13 -1.03 21.15
N ARG A 609 -6.95 0.23 20.78
CA ARG A 609 -8.05 1.11 20.37
C ARG A 609 -8.85 0.55 19.18
N ASP A 610 -8.18 -0.13 18.26
CA ASP A 610 -8.82 -0.75 17.08
C ASP A 610 -9.63 -1.99 17.48
N GLU A 611 -9.18 -2.75 18.49
CA GLU A 611 -9.95 -3.86 19.05
C GLU A 611 -11.20 -3.34 19.76
N TYR A 612 -11.10 -2.28 20.57
CA TYR A 612 -12.28 -1.66 21.18
C TYR A 612 -13.24 -1.09 20.13
N LYS A 613 -12.74 -0.50 19.07
CA LYS A 613 -13.57 -0.08 17.94
C LYS A 613 -14.32 -1.26 17.31
N ALA A 614 -13.63 -2.36 17.09
CA ALA A 614 -14.23 -3.59 16.56
C ALA A 614 -15.28 -4.15 17.53
N MET A 615 -15.02 -4.15 18.85
CA MET A 615 -15.97 -4.59 19.87
C MET A 615 -17.23 -3.72 19.91
N ILE A 616 -17.08 -2.40 19.83
CA ILE A 616 -18.24 -1.47 19.74
C ILE A 616 -19.09 -1.79 18.52
N GLU A 617 -18.45 -1.91 17.34
CA GLU A 617 -19.14 -2.18 16.10
C GLU A 617 -19.78 -3.59 16.08
N ARG A 618 -19.12 -4.60 16.63
CA ARG A 618 -19.65 -5.97 16.78
C ARG A 618 -20.90 -6.02 17.66
N ASN A 619 -20.98 -5.14 18.64
CA ASN A 619 -22.11 -5.05 19.57
C ASN A 619 -23.19 -4.03 19.14
N GLY A 620 -23.18 -3.60 17.86
CA GLY A 620 -24.19 -2.71 17.28
C GLY A 620 -24.05 -1.24 17.66
N GLY A 621 -22.95 -0.86 18.34
CA GLY A 621 -22.62 0.53 18.65
C GLY A 621 -21.92 1.25 17.49
N LYS A 622 -21.92 2.57 17.54
CA LYS A 622 -21.24 3.43 16.57
C LYS A 622 -20.01 4.08 17.22
N ASN A 623 -18.82 3.81 16.69
CA ASN A 623 -17.63 4.54 17.10
C ASN A 623 -17.58 5.89 16.35
N VAL A 624 -17.53 7.01 17.11
CA VAL A 624 -17.47 8.36 16.57
C VAL A 624 -16.17 9.06 16.99
N GLY A 625 -15.59 9.83 16.08
CA GLY A 625 -14.26 10.46 16.30
C GLY A 625 -14.29 11.71 17.20
N SER A 626 -15.48 12.33 17.38
CA SER A 626 -15.62 13.58 18.11
C SER A 626 -16.77 13.53 19.13
N ILE A 627 -16.57 14.20 20.26
CA ILE A 627 -17.59 14.34 21.30
C ILE A 627 -18.63 15.37 20.86
N SER A 628 -19.90 15.02 20.94
CA SER A 628 -21.05 15.89 20.65
C SER A 628 -22.19 15.58 21.60
N GLY A 629 -23.24 16.39 21.63
CA GLY A 629 -24.45 16.12 22.43
C GLY A 629 -25.18 14.81 22.08
N LYS A 630 -24.78 14.13 20.98
CA LYS A 630 -25.28 12.81 20.57
C LYS A 630 -24.37 11.66 21.04
N THR A 631 -23.25 11.95 21.70
CA THR A 631 -22.34 10.92 22.25
C THR A 631 -22.98 10.28 23.46
N SER A 632 -23.15 8.96 23.45
CA SER A 632 -23.77 8.21 24.53
C SER A 632 -22.87 8.08 25.75
N PHE A 633 -21.60 7.75 25.52
CA PHE A 633 -20.54 7.73 26.51
C PHE A 633 -19.17 7.74 25.86
N ILE A 634 -18.13 7.94 26.64
CA ILE A 634 -16.75 7.88 26.20
C ILE A 634 -16.09 6.66 26.87
N LEU A 635 -15.58 5.74 26.05
CA LEU A 635 -14.67 4.71 26.54
C LEU A 635 -13.32 5.38 26.82
N ALA A 636 -13.01 5.56 28.09
CA ALA A 636 -11.87 6.32 28.58
C ALA A 636 -10.79 5.39 29.09
N GLY A 637 -9.64 5.39 28.41
CA GLY A 637 -8.40 4.81 28.91
C GLY A 637 -7.59 5.81 29.73
N GLU A 638 -6.41 5.39 30.19
CA GLU A 638 -5.47 6.26 30.90
C GLU A 638 -5.01 7.42 30.00
N ASN A 639 -4.66 8.55 30.61
CA ASN A 639 -4.13 9.72 29.91
C ASN A 639 -5.06 10.29 28.82
N MET A 640 -6.38 10.27 29.06
CA MET A 640 -7.33 10.99 28.21
C MET A 640 -6.97 12.48 28.16
N GLY A 641 -6.89 13.08 26.95
CA GLY A 641 -6.51 14.47 26.78
C GLY A 641 -7.45 15.44 27.49
N PRO A 642 -6.90 16.49 28.16
CA PRO A 642 -7.67 17.39 29.04
C PRO A 642 -8.83 18.11 28.31
N SER A 643 -8.66 18.43 27.03
CA SER A 643 -9.72 19.07 26.23
C SER A 643 -10.92 18.17 25.96
N LYS A 644 -10.73 16.86 25.83
CA LYS A 644 -11.83 15.90 25.71
C LYS A 644 -12.53 15.67 27.04
N LEU A 645 -11.77 15.67 28.14
CA LEU A 645 -12.30 15.59 29.50
C LEU A 645 -13.23 16.78 29.79
N GLN A 646 -12.74 18.01 29.57
CA GLN A 646 -13.54 19.23 29.78
C GLN A 646 -14.79 19.25 28.89
N LYS A 647 -14.68 18.77 27.64
CA LYS A 647 -15.83 18.72 26.74
C LYS A 647 -16.86 17.68 27.17
N ALA A 648 -16.42 16.54 27.70
CA ALA A 648 -17.28 15.51 28.28
C ALA A 648 -18.04 16.06 29.49
N GLU A 649 -17.32 16.73 30.40
CA GLU A 649 -17.89 17.37 31.60
C GLU A 649 -18.92 18.45 31.22
N LYS A 650 -18.56 19.33 30.25
CA LYS A 650 -19.47 20.41 29.81
C LYS A 650 -20.75 19.87 29.16
N LEU A 651 -20.70 18.72 28.51
CA LEU A 651 -21.85 18.10 27.84
C LEU A 651 -22.54 17.03 28.72
N GLY A 652 -22.03 16.77 29.93
CA GLY A 652 -22.58 15.77 30.87
C GLY A 652 -22.45 14.32 30.33
N ILE A 653 -21.41 14.03 29.54
CA ILE A 653 -21.22 12.72 28.93
C ILE A 653 -20.46 11.82 29.89
N GLN A 654 -20.99 10.63 30.12
CA GLN A 654 -20.39 9.63 31.01
C GLN A 654 -19.06 9.11 30.48
N LEU A 655 -18.05 8.99 31.34
CA LEU A 655 -16.82 8.27 31.09
C LEU A 655 -16.99 6.82 31.57
N VAL A 656 -16.61 5.88 30.72
CA VAL A 656 -16.67 4.43 30.98
C VAL A 656 -15.26 3.90 30.86
N ASP A 657 -14.76 3.22 31.88
CA ASP A 657 -13.45 2.55 31.83
C ASP A 657 -13.51 1.22 31.11
N GLU A 658 -12.34 0.59 30.88
CA GLU A 658 -12.21 -0.67 30.16
C GLU A 658 -13.02 -1.80 30.79
N ASP A 659 -12.99 -1.93 32.11
CA ASP A 659 -13.67 -3.01 32.83
C ASP A 659 -15.18 -2.89 32.75
N THR A 660 -15.68 -1.69 32.94
CA THR A 660 -17.10 -1.38 32.80
C THR A 660 -17.57 -1.61 31.39
N PHE A 661 -16.78 -1.19 30.37
CA PHE A 661 -17.12 -1.40 28.96
C PHE A 661 -17.16 -2.90 28.60
N LEU A 662 -16.16 -3.66 29.01
CA LEU A 662 -16.12 -5.10 28.75
C LEU A 662 -17.32 -5.80 29.39
N SER A 663 -17.68 -5.43 30.63
CA SER A 663 -18.89 -5.97 31.30
C SER A 663 -20.21 -5.56 30.63
N MET A 664 -20.23 -4.43 29.86
CA MET A 664 -21.42 -4.03 29.09
C MET A 664 -21.63 -4.89 27.83
N ILE A 665 -20.56 -5.54 27.36
CA ILE A 665 -20.58 -6.35 26.14
C ILE A 665 -20.49 -7.87 26.40
N GLU A 666 -20.13 -8.27 27.62
CA GLU A 666 -20.27 -9.67 28.10
C GLU A 666 -21.77 -10.04 28.28
#